data_9c874c6ace71a7bd9fd146acc0df802d
#
_entry.id   9c874c6ace71a7bd9fd146acc0df802d
#
_cell.length_a   1.000
_cell.length_b   1.000
_cell.length_c   1.000
_cell.angle_alpha   90.00
_cell.angle_beta   90.00
_cell.angle_gamma   90.00
#
_symmetry.space_group_name_H-M   'P 1'
#
loop_
_entity.id
_entity.type
_entity.pdbx_description
1 polymer ?
#
loop_
_entity_poly.entity_id
_entity_poly.type
_entity_poly.pdbx_seq_one_letter_code
_entity_poly.pdbx_strand_id
1 'polypeptide(L)'
;MEKKQVATRKLTVLFSVILAVFASLVLALCIHFSSRPLLARAAAAEQWSAAPTVATAETGYYTDVDYDWIHNPEFFESSLRYFDQMTGVHPYVYILPNGTTTSTSDLQSRAEKLYGELFTDDAHFILVFCDDGEGGYNCGYAVGSQAKTIMDSEAISILGDCLEHCYGNLSLSEEEIFSNAFIKTAEHIARADLASQMVDFDVVPDDCVEYGEYTYVILDDGTAKIVRWCGDDTVLEVPSSIDGRPVSSIGAFAFVGPVETVSIPASADVLEGNPFALCGLLEKVEVRGDEGSLVAIDGVLFDGESRTLLCYPRSKSGMEYMVPEDTVSVGEYAFYGCKNLPTVGLNDNVEEVASSAFDRCGSLTSIQVSPDNETLASIDGVLFRKSGRSLLRYPEGLSEPLYYVPDGILSIGPGAFRGCGSLWKVMVPEGVVSVGEFAFSACDTLTNVSLPDTVKDIGSSPFSDCPCLEEIAVSGKGQLATIGGALVDIGTSRLICLPAGRGDTVFEVPDGIVSIGDGAFGRCSSLRSVLLPDSLEFIGSRAFESCSALESVYVPKAVTAIGDKAFFKCSALEFVTVEGTSTTVGEQAFYGCASLGNVVVQRESPAREYCKENGLTYSYPDSNDWLGVPQANRVDNKMDLQDDDQLFEELSASYGLLDGFHEQISAIATEFSDALGVDDLTDLRNRAMDLQRQIASAADALDSLSIAIDSPYVDTRFAIAELYNDLMKRISVLVDACNADIAGEDVSGILVRDNGPADEHGHTNASLIHYEQNYEKAKPDKI
;
A
#
# COMPACT_ATOMS: atom_id res chain seq x y z
N MET A 1 18.44 -60.93 -26.25
CA MET A 1 18.90 -60.28 -24.99
C MET A 1 19.95 -59.22 -25.24
N GLU A 2 20.86 -59.39 -26.21
CA GLU A 2 21.93 -58.44 -26.48
C GLU A 2 21.47 -57.04 -26.96
N LYS A 3 20.41 -56.96 -27.78
CA LYS A 3 19.89 -55.65 -28.27
C LYS A 3 19.30 -54.78 -27.18
N LYS A 4 18.79 -55.33 -26.08
CA LYS A 4 18.31 -54.55 -24.91
C LYS A 4 19.44 -54.00 -24.05
N GLN A 5 20.54 -54.75 -23.89
CA GLN A 5 21.73 -54.27 -23.12
C GLN A 5 22.48 -53.13 -23.81
N VAL A 6 22.53 -53.11 -25.15
CA VAL A 6 23.16 -52.02 -25.90
C VAL A 6 22.32 -50.73 -25.85
N ALA A 7 21.00 -50.87 -25.89
CA ALA A 7 20.10 -49.69 -25.74
C ALA A 7 20.19 -49.08 -24.34
N THR A 8 20.25 -49.90 -23.28
CA THR A 8 20.38 -49.40 -21.91
C THR A 8 21.73 -48.73 -21.66
N ARG A 9 22.84 -49.28 -22.19
CA ARG A 9 24.15 -48.62 -22.11
C ARG A 9 24.21 -47.29 -22.86
N LYS A 10 23.58 -47.16 -24.02
CA LYS A 10 23.51 -45.87 -24.74
C LYS A 10 22.68 -44.84 -24.01
N LEU A 11 21.57 -45.26 -23.37
CA LEU A 11 20.72 -44.38 -22.57
C LEU A 11 21.45 -43.89 -21.29
N THR A 12 22.23 -44.77 -20.63
CA THR A 12 23.01 -44.41 -19.43
C THR A 12 24.16 -43.43 -19.76
N VAL A 13 24.83 -43.64 -20.89
CA VAL A 13 25.88 -42.73 -21.37
C VAL A 13 25.29 -41.37 -21.76
N LEU A 14 24.14 -41.34 -22.44
CA LEU A 14 23.44 -40.10 -22.81
C LEU A 14 23.00 -39.33 -21.54
N PHE A 15 22.45 -40.02 -20.56
CA PHE A 15 22.04 -39.40 -19.29
C PHE A 15 23.23 -38.84 -18.52
N SER A 16 24.38 -39.55 -18.49
CA SER A 16 25.61 -39.07 -17.85
C SER A 16 26.21 -37.85 -18.55
N VAL A 17 26.14 -37.80 -19.88
CA VAL A 17 26.60 -36.62 -20.65
C VAL A 17 25.68 -35.42 -20.44
N ILE A 18 24.35 -35.62 -20.43
CA ILE A 18 23.39 -34.55 -20.13
C ILE A 18 23.58 -34.02 -18.73
N LEU A 19 23.78 -34.90 -17.71
CA LEU A 19 24.03 -34.50 -16.34
C LEU A 19 25.34 -33.71 -16.18
N ALA A 20 26.41 -34.12 -16.92
CA ALA A 20 27.67 -33.41 -16.91
C ALA A 20 27.60 -32.03 -17.57
N VAL A 21 26.82 -31.91 -18.68
CA VAL A 21 26.58 -30.63 -19.35
C VAL A 21 25.74 -29.71 -18.45
N PHE A 22 24.70 -30.26 -17.79
CA PHE A 22 23.88 -29.49 -16.83
C PHE A 22 24.68 -29.02 -15.62
N ALA A 23 25.52 -29.88 -15.04
CA ALA A 23 26.41 -29.50 -13.95
C ALA A 23 27.44 -28.43 -14.35
N SER A 24 27.96 -28.51 -15.59
CA SER A 24 28.88 -27.51 -16.14
C SER A 24 28.16 -26.18 -16.42
N LEU A 25 26.89 -26.22 -16.85
CA LEU A 25 26.06 -25.02 -17.07
C LEU A 25 25.70 -24.34 -15.74
N VAL A 26 25.32 -25.14 -14.72
CA VAL A 26 25.02 -24.63 -13.38
C VAL A 26 26.28 -24.04 -12.74
N LEU A 27 27.45 -24.70 -12.90
CA LEU A 27 28.72 -24.16 -12.39
C LEU A 27 29.13 -22.87 -13.12
N ALA A 28 28.91 -22.78 -14.44
CA ALA A 28 29.15 -21.57 -15.22
C ALA A 28 28.17 -20.43 -14.84
N LEU A 29 26.91 -20.76 -14.57
CA LEU A 29 25.91 -19.81 -14.04
C LEU A 29 26.28 -19.35 -12.63
N CYS A 30 26.66 -20.24 -11.72
CA CYS A 30 27.10 -19.87 -10.38
C CYS A 30 28.38 -19.00 -10.41
N ILE A 31 29.33 -19.26 -11.31
CA ILE A 31 30.53 -18.42 -11.52
C ILE A 31 30.15 -17.07 -12.14
N HIS A 32 29.15 -17.05 -13.04
CA HIS A 32 28.69 -15.82 -13.67
C HIS A 32 27.90 -14.91 -12.71
N PHE A 33 27.08 -15.50 -11.81
CA PHE A 33 26.35 -14.76 -10.80
C PHE A 33 27.21 -14.34 -9.60
N SER A 34 28.26 -15.09 -9.23
CA SER A 34 29.16 -14.71 -8.14
C SER A 34 30.26 -13.72 -8.53
N SER A 35 30.55 -13.54 -9.83
CA SER A 35 31.62 -12.64 -10.29
C SER A 35 31.13 -11.25 -10.76
N ARG A 36 29.84 -11.09 -11.09
CA ARG A 36 29.32 -9.79 -11.55
C ARG A 36 29.33 -8.70 -10.49
N PRO A 37 28.93 -8.91 -9.22
CA PRO A 37 29.05 -7.86 -8.20
C PRO A 37 30.51 -7.49 -7.89
N LEU A 38 31.43 -8.45 -7.92
CA LEU A 38 32.85 -8.19 -7.69
C LEU A 38 33.54 -7.44 -8.84
N LEU A 39 33.14 -7.68 -10.10
CA LEU A 39 33.69 -6.98 -11.27
C LEU A 39 33.09 -5.56 -11.43
N ALA A 40 31.83 -5.35 -11.06
CA ALA A 40 31.23 -4.01 -11.02
C ALA A 40 31.85 -3.15 -9.90
N ARG A 41 32.13 -3.75 -8.73
CA ARG A 41 32.86 -3.12 -7.64
C ARG A 41 34.28 -2.70 -8.03
N ALA A 42 35.02 -3.57 -8.74
CA ALA A 42 36.39 -3.27 -9.20
C ALA A 42 36.39 -2.16 -10.27
N ALA A 43 35.42 -2.10 -11.16
CA ALA A 43 35.34 -1.08 -12.22
C ALA A 43 34.94 0.30 -11.69
N ALA A 44 34.11 0.37 -10.65
CA ALA A 44 33.77 1.62 -9.98
C ALA A 44 34.96 2.20 -9.18
N ALA A 45 35.76 1.34 -8.56
CA ALA A 45 36.97 1.71 -7.85
C ALA A 45 38.12 2.21 -8.79
N GLU A 46 38.21 1.67 -10.03
CA GLU A 46 39.29 2.05 -10.97
C GLU A 46 39.08 3.42 -11.65
N GLN A 47 37.84 3.94 -11.74
CA GLN A 47 37.59 5.26 -12.35
C GLN A 47 37.90 6.46 -11.43
N TRP A 48 38.15 6.22 -10.13
CA TRP A 48 38.40 7.26 -9.13
C TRP A 48 39.76 7.17 -8.44
N SER A 49 40.64 6.24 -8.86
CA SER A 49 41.97 6.09 -8.28
C SER A 49 42.97 7.13 -8.78
N ALA A 50 42.83 8.38 -8.33
CA ALA A 50 43.92 9.36 -8.32
C ALA A 50 44.10 9.99 -6.93
N ALA A 51 43.74 9.28 -5.84
CA ALA A 51 44.03 9.68 -4.46
C ALA A 51 44.70 8.53 -3.69
N PRO A 52 45.47 8.81 -2.64
CA PRO A 52 46.19 7.78 -1.89
C PRO A 52 45.20 6.77 -1.29
N THR A 53 45.69 5.54 -1.14
CA THR A 53 44.96 4.40 -0.53
C THR A 53 44.50 4.75 0.88
N VAL A 54 43.32 5.34 1.01
CA VAL A 54 42.60 5.47 2.27
C VAL A 54 41.75 4.20 2.45
N ALA A 55 41.76 3.63 3.63
CA ALA A 55 40.89 2.48 3.94
C ALA A 55 39.43 2.92 3.89
N THR A 56 38.57 2.13 3.24
CA THR A 56 37.15 2.33 3.21
C THR A 56 36.43 1.31 4.08
N ALA A 57 35.46 1.72 4.89
CA ALA A 57 34.49 0.81 5.50
C ALA A 57 33.37 0.58 4.52
N GLU A 58 33.20 -0.66 4.08
CA GLU A 58 32.13 -1.07 3.16
C GLU A 58 31.37 -2.24 3.78
N THR A 59 30.08 -2.06 3.98
CA THR A 59 29.18 -3.07 4.54
C THR A 59 27.97 -3.29 3.63
N GLY A 60 26.99 -4.09 4.08
CA GLY A 60 25.73 -4.27 3.38
C GLY A 60 24.82 -3.04 3.36
N TYR A 61 25.06 -2.06 4.28
CA TYR A 61 24.18 -0.90 4.50
C TYR A 61 24.84 0.45 4.25
N TYR A 62 26.16 0.53 4.23
CA TYR A 62 26.83 1.81 3.99
C TYR A 62 28.24 1.66 3.40
N THR A 63 28.75 2.75 2.84
CA THR A 63 30.16 2.98 2.50
C THR A 63 30.60 4.29 3.10
N ASP A 64 31.63 4.26 3.95
CA ASP A 64 32.36 5.43 4.43
C ASP A 64 33.74 5.46 3.74
N VAL A 65 33.92 6.41 2.82
CA VAL A 65 35.08 6.42 1.92
C VAL A 65 36.40 6.70 2.64
N ASP A 66 36.37 7.58 3.62
CA ASP A 66 37.60 7.97 4.38
C ASP A 66 37.73 7.26 5.72
N TYR A 67 36.70 6.49 6.13
CA TYR A 67 36.65 5.86 7.45
C TYR A 67 36.65 6.87 8.63
N ASP A 68 36.20 8.08 8.38
CA ASP A 68 36.27 9.21 9.33
C ASP A 68 34.94 9.50 10.02
N TRP A 69 33.82 8.94 9.51
CA TRP A 69 32.48 9.25 9.98
C TRP A 69 31.90 8.17 10.91
N ILE A 70 32.06 6.91 10.57
CA ILE A 70 31.43 5.81 11.29
C ILE A 70 32.45 5.12 12.20
N HIS A 71 32.44 5.49 13.47
CA HIS A 71 33.32 4.94 14.49
C HIS A 71 32.70 3.78 15.27
N ASN A 72 31.35 3.70 15.29
CA ASN A 72 30.58 2.61 15.88
C ASN A 72 29.69 1.92 14.82
N PRO A 73 30.30 1.02 13.99
CA PRO A 73 29.56 0.34 12.92
C PRO A 73 28.35 -0.48 13.39
N GLU A 74 28.47 -1.17 14.54
CA GLU A 74 27.39 -2.01 15.07
C GLU A 74 26.14 -1.19 15.39
N PHE A 75 26.31 -0.04 16.02
CA PHE A 75 25.22 0.88 16.33
C PHE A 75 24.56 1.42 15.05
N PHE A 76 25.38 1.93 14.13
CA PHE A 76 24.88 2.49 12.88
C PHE A 76 24.13 1.45 12.02
N GLU A 77 24.70 0.26 11.85
CA GLU A 77 24.06 -0.83 11.11
C GLU A 77 22.76 -1.31 11.77
N SER A 78 22.67 -1.25 13.11
CA SER A 78 21.43 -1.64 13.81
C SER A 78 20.26 -0.72 13.44
N SER A 79 20.51 0.58 13.32
CA SER A 79 19.50 1.57 12.93
C SER A 79 19.06 1.41 11.48
N LEU A 80 20.01 1.17 10.56
CA LEU A 80 19.69 0.91 9.15
C LEU A 80 18.94 -0.42 8.96
N ARG A 81 19.32 -1.45 9.73
CA ARG A 81 18.62 -2.74 9.77
C ARG A 81 17.21 -2.61 10.35
N TYR A 82 17.06 -1.77 11.39
CA TYR A 82 15.73 -1.43 11.92
C TYR A 82 14.86 -0.77 10.85
N PHE A 83 15.39 0.23 10.12
CA PHE A 83 14.67 0.88 9.02
C PHE A 83 14.23 -0.13 7.97
N ASP A 84 15.14 -0.99 7.50
CA ASP A 84 14.86 -2.07 6.54
C ASP A 84 13.72 -2.99 7.03
N GLN A 85 13.81 -3.44 8.27
CA GLN A 85 12.81 -4.35 8.84
C GLN A 85 11.44 -3.69 9.03
N MET A 86 11.41 -2.42 9.39
CA MET A 86 10.15 -1.70 9.60
C MET A 86 9.47 -1.33 8.30
N THR A 87 10.23 -0.91 7.29
CA THR A 87 9.69 -0.33 6.06
C THR A 87 9.68 -1.31 4.89
N GLY A 88 10.55 -2.33 4.89
CA GLY A 88 10.82 -3.19 3.74
C GLY A 88 11.62 -2.51 2.63
N VAL A 89 12.11 -1.29 2.85
CA VAL A 89 13.01 -0.57 1.96
C VAL A 89 14.44 -0.77 2.44
N HIS A 90 15.32 -1.23 1.56
CA HIS A 90 16.73 -1.46 1.89
C HIS A 90 17.51 -0.14 1.84
N PRO A 91 17.88 0.46 3.00
CA PRO A 91 18.62 1.71 3.03
C PRO A 91 20.10 1.48 2.73
N TYR A 92 20.71 2.44 2.06
CA TYR A 92 22.16 2.47 1.86
C TYR A 92 22.69 3.89 1.98
N VAL A 93 23.68 4.10 2.87
CA VAL A 93 24.29 5.41 3.08
C VAL A 93 25.69 5.43 2.47
N TYR A 94 25.94 6.36 1.56
CA TYR A 94 27.24 6.55 0.92
C TYR A 94 27.86 7.87 1.37
N ILE A 95 28.85 7.82 2.24
CA ILE A 95 29.53 8.99 2.80
C ILE A 95 30.77 9.29 1.99
N LEU A 96 30.85 10.53 1.49
CA LEU A 96 31.98 11.01 0.71
C LEU A 96 33.10 11.56 1.59
N PRO A 97 34.34 11.64 1.05
CA PRO A 97 35.48 12.25 1.78
C PRO A 97 35.18 13.65 2.27
N ASN A 98 35.59 13.94 3.52
CA ASN A 98 35.47 15.25 4.13
C ASN A 98 36.06 16.38 3.25
N GLY A 99 35.35 17.50 3.16
CA GLY A 99 35.78 18.65 2.36
C GLY A 99 35.61 18.48 0.86
N THR A 100 34.83 17.50 0.40
CA THR A 100 34.45 17.37 -1.00
C THR A 100 33.43 18.48 -1.33
N THR A 101 33.86 19.56 -1.96
CA THR A 101 32.96 20.66 -2.37
C THR A 101 32.11 20.22 -3.56
N THR A 102 30.86 19.82 -3.32
CA THR A 102 29.90 19.47 -4.35
C THR A 102 28.56 20.14 -4.06
N SER A 103 27.83 20.51 -5.12
CA SER A 103 26.47 21.02 -4.96
C SER A 103 25.47 19.88 -4.70
N THR A 104 24.32 20.20 -4.09
CA THR A 104 23.21 19.24 -3.92
C THR A 104 22.78 18.63 -5.26
N SER A 105 22.79 19.41 -6.38
CA SER A 105 22.46 18.87 -7.70
C SER A 105 23.49 17.86 -8.23
N ASP A 106 24.78 18.03 -7.90
CA ASP A 106 25.83 17.07 -8.28
C ASP A 106 25.69 15.79 -7.46
N LEU A 107 25.35 15.90 -6.16
CA LEU A 107 25.09 14.74 -5.29
C LEU A 107 23.83 13.99 -5.71
N GLN A 108 22.79 14.69 -6.14
CA GLN A 108 21.58 14.09 -6.69
C GLN A 108 21.90 13.22 -7.92
N SER A 109 22.62 13.80 -8.89
CA SER A 109 23.06 13.08 -10.09
C SER A 109 23.99 11.89 -9.76
N ARG A 110 24.78 12.03 -8.69
CA ARG A 110 25.67 10.98 -8.22
C ARG A 110 24.89 9.84 -7.54
N ALA A 111 23.89 10.16 -6.74
CA ALA A 111 23.04 9.15 -6.10
C ALA A 111 22.32 8.28 -7.15
N GLU A 112 21.75 8.90 -8.18
CA GLU A 112 21.11 8.18 -9.30
C GLU A 112 22.10 7.25 -10.03
N LYS A 113 23.32 7.72 -10.27
CA LYS A 113 24.37 6.92 -10.90
C LYS A 113 24.80 5.74 -10.01
N LEU A 114 25.09 6.01 -8.72
CA LEU A 114 25.50 4.99 -7.76
C LEU A 114 24.40 3.94 -7.56
N TYR A 115 23.12 4.35 -7.56
CA TYR A 115 22.01 3.43 -7.49
C TYR A 115 22.08 2.38 -8.61
N GLY A 116 22.25 2.82 -9.86
CA GLY A 116 22.34 1.93 -11.02
C GLY A 116 23.65 1.09 -11.08
N GLU A 117 24.72 1.52 -10.36
CA GLU A 117 25.98 0.77 -10.26
C GLU A 117 25.98 -0.28 -9.14
N LEU A 118 25.31 0.01 -8.00
CA LEU A 118 25.32 -0.82 -6.81
C LEU A 118 24.15 -1.82 -6.76
N PHE A 119 22.97 -1.44 -7.26
CA PHE A 119 21.76 -2.25 -7.11
C PHE A 119 21.21 -2.69 -8.45
N THR A 120 20.65 -3.89 -8.46
CA THR A 120 19.99 -4.50 -9.63
C THR A 120 18.48 -4.66 -9.44
N ASP A 121 17.97 -4.30 -8.27
CA ASP A 121 16.57 -4.33 -7.89
C ASP A 121 16.06 -2.93 -7.56
N ASP A 122 14.76 -2.80 -7.42
CA ASP A 122 14.04 -1.54 -7.21
C ASP A 122 13.62 -1.31 -5.75
N ALA A 123 14.12 -2.13 -4.80
CA ALA A 123 13.73 -2.08 -3.39
C ALA A 123 14.63 -1.19 -2.51
N HIS A 124 15.70 -0.63 -3.07
CA HIS A 124 16.69 0.16 -2.32
C HIS A 124 16.36 1.66 -2.28
N PHE A 125 16.84 2.29 -1.21
CA PHE A 125 16.98 3.73 -1.05
C PHE A 125 18.45 4.05 -0.79
N ILE A 126 19.06 4.93 -1.57
CA ILE A 126 20.43 5.39 -1.34
C ILE A 126 20.46 6.86 -0.95
N LEU A 127 21.16 7.17 0.14
CA LEU A 127 21.51 8.52 0.57
C LEU A 127 23.00 8.75 0.33
N VAL A 128 23.36 9.75 -0.46
CA VAL A 128 24.75 10.20 -0.65
C VAL A 128 24.95 11.46 0.16
N PHE A 129 25.89 11.41 1.09
CA PHE A 129 26.17 12.48 2.06
C PHE A 129 27.59 13.03 1.91
N CYS A 130 27.74 14.32 2.13
CA CYS A 130 29.04 15.00 2.10
C CYS A 130 29.03 16.17 3.06
N ASP A 131 29.98 16.19 4.01
CA ASP A 131 30.32 17.36 4.81
C ASP A 131 31.05 18.40 3.94
N ASP A 132 30.64 19.67 4.00
CA ASP A 132 31.21 20.73 3.18
C ASP A 132 32.52 21.30 3.74
N GLY A 133 32.92 20.89 4.95
CA GLY A 133 34.11 21.36 5.66
C GLY A 133 34.02 22.78 6.22
N GLU A 134 32.86 23.44 6.08
CA GLU A 134 32.56 24.78 6.57
C GLU A 134 31.51 24.77 7.71
N GLY A 135 31.09 23.58 8.14
CA GLY A 135 30.10 23.36 9.19
C GLY A 135 28.68 23.17 8.65
N GLY A 136 28.56 22.86 7.37
CA GLY A 136 27.34 22.46 6.70
C GLY A 136 27.51 21.10 6.02
N TYR A 137 26.43 20.60 5.41
CA TYR A 137 26.46 19.38 4.61
C TYR A 137 25.63 19.52 3.35
N ASN A 138 25.90 18.67 2.38
CA ASN A 138 25.08 18.48 1.21
C ASN A 138 24.71 17.00 1.09
N CYS A 139 23.50 16.70 0.64
CA CYS A 139 23.08 15.35 0.37
C CYS A 139 22.32 15.23 -0.95
N GLY A 140 22.29 14.02 -1.50
CA GLY A 140 21.46 13.63 -2.63
C GLY A 140 20.98 12.20 -2.40
N TYR A 141 19.87 11.82 -3.01
CA TYR A 141 19.29 10.49 -2.83
C TYR A 141 18.77 9.90 -4.13
N ALA A 142 18.63 8.57 -4.18
CA ALA A 142 17.89 7.90 -5.23
C ALA A 142 17.03 6.79 -4.63
N VAL A 143 15.86 6.57 -5.22
CA VAL A 143 14.85 5.62 -4.73
C VAL A 143 14.45 4.71 -5.88
N GLY A 144 14.50 3.41 -5.66
CA GLY A 144 13.99 2.42 -6.62
C GLY A 144 12.48 2.50 -6.79
N SER A 145 11.96 2.04 -7.91
CA SER A 145 10.54 2.18 -8.24
C SER A 145 9.62 1.49 -7.20
N GLN A 146 10.05 0.36 -6.66
CA GLN A 146 9.32 -0.35 -5.60
C GLN A 146 9.40 0.40 -4.26
N ALA A 147 10.56 0.91 -3.90
CA ALA A 147 10.76 1.66 -2.67
C ALA A 147 10.05 3.03 -2.67
N LYS A 148 9.80 3.61 -3.85
CA LYS A 148 9.23 4.96 -4.02
C LYS A 148 7.82 5.11 -3.47
N THR A 149 7.04 4.04 -3.39
CA THR A 149 5.69 4.06 -2.82
C THR A 149 5.71 4.15 -1.29
N ILE A 150 6.82 3.79 -0.68
CA ILE A 150 7.04 3.79 0.78
C ILE A 150 7.85 5.03 1.18
N MET A 151 8.97 5.28 0.48
CA MET A 151 9.76 6.50 0.59
C MET A 151 9.16 7.59 -0.29
N ASP A 152 7.97 8.05 0.07
CA ASP A 152 7.28 9.15 -0.59
C ASP A 152 7.92 10.52 -0.26
N SER A 153 7.34 11.60 -0.79
CA SER A 153 7.88 12.96 -0.56
C SER A 153 7.86 13.38 0.90
N GLU A 154 6.92 12.87 1.69
CA GLU A 154 6.79 13.17 3.12
C GLU A 154 7.87 12.43 3.92
N ALA A 155 8.05 11.14 3.70
CA ALA A 155 9.10 10.34 4.33
C ALA A 155 10.51 10.91 4.03
N ILE A 156 10.75 11.33 2.77
CA ILE A 156 12.00 11.98 2.37
C ILE A 156 12.19 13.34 3.06
N SER A 157 11.11 14.13 3.18
CA SER A 157 11.17 15.42 3.90
C SER A 157 11.52 15.21 5.37
N ILE A 158 10.89 14.25 6.04
CA ILE A 158 11.18 13.91 7.44
C ILE A 158 12.63 13.47 7.63
N LEU A 159 13.13 12.62 6.73
CA LEU A 159 14.56 12.22 6.77
C LEU A 159 15.49 13.44 6.67
N GLY A 160 15.20 14.35 5.73
CA GLY A 160 15.98 15.58 5.54
C GLY A 160 15.90 16.51 6.73
N ASP A 161 14.70 16.78 7.24
CA ASP A 161 14.46 17.66 8.40
C ASP A 161 15.14 17.11 9.66
N CYS A 162 15.11 15.79 9.86
CA CYS A 162 15.79 15.13 10.97
C CYS A 162 17.32 15.23 10.84
N LEU A 163 17.86 15.00 9.64
CA LEU A 163 19.30 15.17 9.38
C LEU A 163 19.73 16.62 9.66
N GLU A 164 18.97 17.62 9.18
CA GLU A 164 19.28 19.03 9.39
C GLU A 164 19.24 19.39 10.89
N HIS A 165 18.22 18.93 11.62
CA HIS A 165 18.09 19.17 13.05
C HIS A 165 19.22 18.51 13.86
N CYS A 166 19.54 17.25 13.55
CA CYS A 166 20.57 16.49 14.25
C CYS A 166 21.98 17.00 13.94
N TYR A 167 22.26 17.35 12.69
CA TYR A 167 23.57 17.84 12.25
C TYR A 167 23.99 19.13 12.99
N GLY A 168 23.05 20.00 13.33
CA GLY A 168 23.30 21.21 14.14
C GLY A 168 23.54 20.95 15.62
N ASN A 169 23.39 19.74 16.12
CA ASN A 169 23.50 19.36 17.51
C ASN A 169 24.88 18.80 17.86
N LEU A 170 25.78 19.65 18.34
CA LEU A 170 27.15 19.27 18.70
C LEU A 170 27.30 18.23 19.84
N SER A 171 26.21 17.78 20.44
CA SER A 171 26.22 16.72 21.45
C SER A 171 26.02 15.31 20.88
N LEU A 172 25.65 15.19 19.60
CA LEU A 172 25.47 13.93 18.91
C LEU A 172 26.76 13.50 18.21
N SER A 173 27.02 12.19 18.16
CA SER A 173 28.04 11.62 17.28
C SER A 173 27.53 11.57 15.85
N GLU A 174 28.44 11.36 14.91
CA GLU A 174 28.13 11.26 13.49
C GLU A 174 27.14 10.10 13.22
N GLU A 175 27.32 8.97 13.89
CA GLU A 175 26.40 7.82 13.81
C GLU A 175 25.01 8.15 14.35
N GLU A 176 24.92 8.88 15.46
CA GLU A 176 23.65 9.28 16.07
C GLU A 176 22.85 10.23 15.16
N ILE A 177 23.53 11.07 14.36
CA ILE A 177 22.87 11.94 13.38
C ILE A 177 22.06 11.12 12.37
N PHE A 178 22.70 10.14 11.72
CA PHE A 178 22.03 9.29 10.75
C PHE A 178 21.02 8.35 11.40
N SER A 179 21.39 7.73 12.52
CA SER A 179 20.53 6.78 13.23
C SER A 179 19.21 7.41 13.63
N ASN A 180 19.24 8.59 14.24
CA ASN A 180 18.05 9.33 14.60
C ASN A 180 17.15 9.65 13.38
N ALA A 181 17.76 10.06 12.26
CA ALA A 181 17.01 10.39 11.06
C ALA A 181 16.32 9.15 10.47
N PHE A 182 17.03 8.01 10.36
CA PHE A 182 16.45 6.78 9.84
C PHE A 182 15.41 6.16 10.79
N ILE A 183 15.64 6.17 12.11
CA ILE A 183 14.68 5.66 13.10
C ILE A 183 13.39 6.47 13.06
N LYS A 184 13.45 7.81 13.07
CA LYS A 184 12.25 8.66 13.01
C LYS A 184 11.49 8.53 11.71
N THR A 185 12.21 8.40 10.59
CA THR A 185 11.57 8.16 9.29
C THR A 185 10.90 6.79 9.25
N ALA A 186 11.53 5.73 9.77
CA ALA A 186 10.93 4.41 9.89
C ALA A 186 9.69 4.42 10.80
N GLU A 187 9.74 5.17 11.91
CA GLU A 187 8.59 5.37 12.79
C GLU A 187 7.43 6.02 12.03
N HIS A 188 7.70 7.12 11.30
CA HIS A 188 6.66 7.80 10.52
C HIS A 188 6.02 6.87 9.51
N ILE A 189 6.82 6.15 8.72
CA ILE A 189 6.33 5.19 7.72
C ILE A 189 5.49 4.10 8.39
N ALA A 190 5.98 3.51 9.48
CA ALA A 190 5.27 2.45 10.20
C ALA A 190 3.95 2.94 10.80
N ARG A 191 3.92 4.16 11.37
CA ARG A 191 2.70 4.76 11.92
C ARG A 191 1.72 5.15 10.82
N ALA A 192 2.19 5.71 9.70
CA ALA A 192 1.35 6.00 8.55
C ALA A 192 0.70 4.73 7.99
N ASP A 193 1.44 3.64 7.96
CA ASP A 193 0.94 2.32 7.56
C ASP A 193 -0.12 1.78 8.55
N LEU A 194 0.11 1.90 9.86
CA LEU A 194 -0.88 1.55 10.88
C LEU A 194 -2.11 2.45 10.82
N ALA A 195 -1.93 3.76 10.62
CA ALA A 195 -3.01 4.71 10.47
C ALA A 195 -3.87 4.41 9.23
N SER A 196 -3.28 3.89 8.14
CA SER A 196 -4.04 3.41 6.96
C SER A 196 -4.95 2.22 7.30
N GLN A 197 -4.62 1.44 8.33
CA GLN A 197 -5.41 0.30 8.81
C GLN A 197 -6.50 0.69 9.83
N MET A 198 -6.84 1.98 9.93
CA MET A 198 -7.83 2.55 10.86
C MET A 198 -7.49 2.39 12.35
N VAL A 199 -6.25 2.14 12.68
CA VAL A 199 -5.78 2.22 14.06
C VAL A 199 -5.22 3.63 14.28
N ASP A 200 -5.93 4.46 14.99
CA ASP A 200 -5.57 5.87 15.24
C ASP A 200 -4.53 5.93 16.38
N PHE A 201 -3.26 5.66 16.04
CA PHE A 201 -2.15 5.69 17.01
C PHE A 201 -1.46 7.05 17.13
N ASP A 202 -1.79 8.00 16.25
CA ASP A 202 -1.18 9.34 16.26
C ASP A 202 -1.86 10.32 17.21
N VAL A 203 -2.95 9.92 17.86
CA VAL A 203 -3.56 10.75 18.89
C VAL A 203 -2.78 10.56 20.19
N VAL A 204 -1.65 11.26 20.29
CA VAL A 204 -1.08 11.56 21.60
C VAL A 204 -2.12 12.44 22.29
N PRO A 205 -2.74 11.99 23.38
CA PRO A 205 -3.76 12.79 24.07
C PRO A 205 -3.23 14.18 24.41
N ASP A 206 -4.07 15.20 24.31
CA ASP A 206 -3.70 16.60 24.57
C ASP A 206 -3.12 16.84 25.98
N ASP A 207 -3.33 15.90 26.91
CA ASP A 207 -2.87 15.93 28.31
C ASP A 207 -1.57 15.13 28.55
N CYS A 208 -0.86 14.75 27.50
CA CYS A 208 0.41 14.05 27.63
C CYS A 208 1.52 14.91 28.21
N VAL A 209 2.41 14.26 28.95
CA VAL A 209 3.61 14.84 29.57
C VAL A 209 4.84 14.19 28.95
N GLU A 210 5.80 15.01 28.48
CA GLU A 210 7.10 14.55 28.01
C GLU A 210 8.10 14.44 29.16
N TYR A 211 8.84 13.33 29.25
CA TYR A 211 9.89 13.09 30.24
C TYR A 211 11.04 12.29 29.63
N GLY A 212 12.08 12.96 29.18
CA GLY A 212 13.19 12.36 28.44
C GLY A 212 12.67 11.79 27.10
N GLU A 213 12.91 10.52 26.87
CA GLU A 213 12.44 9.80 25.66
C GLU A 213 11.02 9.26 25.79
N TYR A 214 10.37 9.48 26.93
CA TYR A 214 9.03 8.99 27.22
C TYR A 214 7.99 10.08 27.10
N THR A 215 6.85 9.73 26.55
CA THR A 215 5.59 10.49 26.63
C THR A 215 4.60 9.64 27.44
N TYR A 216 3.96 10.21 28.43
CA TYR A 216 3.04 9.51 29.31
C TYR A 216 1.81 10.34 29.66
N VAL A 217 0.74 9.67 30.07
CA VAL A 217 -0.50 10.26 30.59
C VAL A 217 -0.60 9.95 32.08
N ILE A 218 -1.13 10.90 32.86
CA ILE A 218 -1.42 10.69 34.28
C ILE A 218 -2.83 10.11 34.40
N LEU A 219 -2.93 8.91 34.95
CA LEU A 219 -4.21 8.25 35.19
C LEU A 219 -4.92 8.82 36.42
N ASP A 220 -6.22 8.57 36.53
CA ASP A 220 -7.08 9.08 37.62
C ASP A 220 -6.58 8.67 39.02
N ASP A 221 -5.89 7.53 39.14
CA ASP A 221 -5.28 7.02 40.37
C ASP A 221 -3.92 7.66 40.70
N GLY A 222 -3.43 8.53 39.82
CA GLY A 222 -2.15 9.23 39.94
C GLY A 222 -0.94 8.44 39.46
N THR A 223 -1.13 7.25 38.86
CA THR A 223 -0.09 6.47 38.19
C THR A 223 0.15 7.00 36.78
N ALA A 224 1.19 6.47 36.12
CA ALA A 224 1.55 6.84 34.75
C ALA A 224 1.23 5.71 33.79
N LYS A 225 0.65 6.07 32.62
CA LYS A 225 0.54 5.23 31.44
C LYS A 225 1.55 5.72 30.41
N ILE A 226 2.52 4.88 30.01
CA ILE A 226 3.42 5.18 28.90
C ILE A 226 2.63 5.07 27.59
N VAL A 227 2.61 6.15 26.81
CA VAL A 227 1.94 6.19 25.50
C VAL A 227 2.93 6.19 24.35
N ARG A 228 4.17 6.68 24.59
CA ARG A 228 5.22 6.70 23.57
C ARG A 228 6.60 6.66 24.19
N TRP A 229 7.52 5.97 23.54
CA TRP A 229 8.95 6.02 23.74
C TRP A 229 9.64 5.94 22.37
N CYS A 230 10.60 6.81 22.12
CA CYS A 230 11.39 6.86 20.91
C CYS A 230 12.84 7.08 21.27
N GLY A 231 13.57 5.99 21.44
CA GLY A 231 14.99 5.98 21.75
C GLY A 231 15.77 5.07 20.83
N ASP A 232 17.08 5.06 20.99
CA ASP A 232 18.05 4.30 20.21
C ASP A 232 18.68 3.12 20.98
N ASP A 233 18.21 2.86 22.20
CA ASP A 233 18.69 1.77 23.03
C ASP A 233 18.37 0.39 22.41
N THR A 234 19.36 -0.48 22.26
CA THR A 234 19.15 -1.88 21.86
C THR A 234 18.74 -2.78 23.03
N VAL A 235 19.06 -2.39 24.27
CA VAL A 235 18.64 -3.05 25.51
C VAL A 235 17.87 -2.05 26.36
N LEU A 236 16.53 -2.17 26.35
CA LEU A 236 15.66 -1.24 27.04
C LEU A 236 15.21 -1.76 28.39
N GLU A 237 15.41 -0.97 29.44
CA GLU A 237 14.81 -1.18 30.75
C GLU A 237 13.66 -0.20 30.97
N VAL A 238 12.42 -0.66 30.80
CA VAL A 238 11.22 0.16 31.06
C VAL A 238 11.21 0.58 32.54
N PRO A 239 11.13 1.88 32.85
CA PRO A 239 11.18 2.34 34.25
C PRO A 239 9.93 1.93 35.03
N SER A 240 10.08 1.59 36.32
CA SER A 240 8.95 1.32 37.21
C SER A 240 8.26 2.59 37.68
N SER A 241 8.86 3.77 37.44
CA SER A 241 8.28 5.08 37.76
C SER A 241 8.81 6.14 36.81
N ILE A 242 7.95 7.09 36.42
CA ILE A 242 8.27 8.26 35.60
C ILE A 242 7.84 9.50 36.36
N ASP A 243 8.72 10.49 36.49
CA ASP A 243 8.47 11.74 37.24
C ASP A 243 7.93 11.48 38.67
N GLY A 244 8.45 10.41 39.30
CA GLY A 244 8.03 10.01 40.67
C GLY A 244 6.67 9.30 40.74
N ARG A 245 6.02 9.02 39.61
CA ARG A 245 4.75 8.28 39.47
C ARG A 245 5.01 6.83 39.11
N PRO A 246 4.39 5.86 39.79
CA PRO A 246 4.48 4.46 39.37
C PRO A 246 3.96 4.28 37.95
N VAL A 247 4.65 3.49 37.11
CA VAL A 247 4.14 3.05 35.83
C VAL A 247 3.25 1.84 36.06
N SER A 248 1.95 1.98 35.78
CA SER A 248 0.96 0.90 35.93
C SER A 248 0.40 0.42 34.60
N SER A 249 0.54 1.22 33.51
CA SER A 249 -0.01 0.88 32.21
C SER A 249 0.94 1.26 31.08
N ILE A 250 0.83 0.51 29.95
CA ILE A 250 1.56 0.79 28.72
C ILE A 250 0.58 0.66 27.56
N GLY A 251 0.53 1.67 26.70
CA GLY A 251 -0.32 1.71 25.52
C GLY A 251 0.17 0.76 24.41
N ALA A 252 -0.73 0.40 23.50
CA ALA A 252 -0.36 -0.34 22.30
C ALA A 252 0.65 0.46 21.46
N PHE A 253 1.64 -0.23 20.84
CA PHE A 253 2.64 0.40 19.99
C PHE A 253 3.46 1.51 20.67
N ALA A 254 3.51 1.52 22.00
CA ALA A 254 4.16 2.58 22.76
C ALA A 254 5.67 2.68 22.50
N PHE A 255 6.33 1.58 22.13
CA PHE A 255 7.78 1.54 21.96
C PHE A 255 8.16 1.46 20.49
N VAL A 256 9.05 2.36 20.10
CA VAL A 256 9.60 2.44 18.74
C VAL A 256 11.11 2.58 18.83
N GLY A 257 11.86 1.76 18.09
CA GLY A 257 13.32 1.83 18.06
C GLY A 257 13.99 0.48 17.86
N PRO A 258 15.33 0.47 17.79
CA PRO A 258 16.12 -0.72 17.47
C PRO A 258 16.30 -1.67 18.68
N VAL A 259 15.28 -1.80 19.52
CA VAL A 259 15.30 -2.61 20.73
C VAL A 259 15.41 -4.08 20.39
N GLU A 260 16.48 -4.75 20.87
CA GLU A 260 16.69 -6.20 20.77
C GLU A 260 16.17 -6.94 22.01
N THR A 261 16.33 -6.32 23.17
CA THR A 261 15.84 -6.89 24.45
C THR A 261 15.12 -5.83 25.26
N VAL A 262 13.94 -6.16 25.75
CA VAL A 262 13.20 -5.28 26.67
C VAL A 262 12.98 -5.96 28.02
N SER A 263 13.13 -5.20 29.09
CA SER A 263 12.83 -5.61 30.46
C SER A 263 11.73 -4.73 31.04
N ILE A 264 10.58 -5.32 31.37
CA ILE A 264 9.37 -4.63 31.86
C ILE A 264 9.25 -4.81 33.38
N PRO A 265 8.92 -3.76 34.16
CA PRO A 265 8.61 -3.94 35.57
C PRO A 265 7.25 -4.65 35.74
N ALA A 266 7.16 -5.60 36.66
CA ALA A 266 5.90 -6.32 36.93
C ALA A 266 4.75 -5.41 37.41
N SER A 267 5.07 -4.16 37.84
CA SER A 267 4.07 -3.16 38.19
C SER A 267 3.31 -2.56 37.02
N ALA A 268 3.82 -2.70 35.79
CA ALA A 268 3.15 -2.23 34.57
C ALA A 268 2.24 -3.36 34.04
N ASP A 269 1.23 -3.74 34.79
CA ASP A 269 0.42 -4.92 34.56
C ASP A 269 -0.78 -4.72 33.61
N VAL A 270 -1.04 -3.48 33.19
CA VAL A 270 -2.06 -3.17 32.18
C VAL A 270 -1.41 -2.85 30.84
N LEU A 271 -1.50 -3.77 29.88
CA LEU A 271 -1.02 -3.57 28.50
C LEU A 271 -2.21 -3.47 27.54
N GLU A 272 -2.24 -2.40 26.76
CA GLU A 272 -3.23 -2.24 25.69
C GLU A 272 -2.68 -2.83 24.39
N GLY A 273 -3.03 -4.05 24.05
CA GLY A 273 -2.46 -4.77 22.89
C GLY A 273 -0.96 -5.07 23.05
N ASN A 274 -0.22 -5.07 21.93
CA ASN A 274 1.22 -5.29 21.94
C ASN A 274 2.00 -3.97 21.94
N PRO A 275 2.61 -3.55 23.06
CA PRO A 275 3.33 -2.28 23.13
C PRO A 275 4.64 -2.27 22.32
N PHE A 276 5.19 -3.43 21.98
CA PHE A 276 6.49 -3.61 21.31
C PHE A 276 6.37 -4.00 19.83
N ALA A 277 5.18 -3.94 19.25
CA ALA A 277 4.95 -4.33 17.87
C ALA A 277 5.81 -3.53 16.86
N LEU A 278 6.24 -2.30 17.22
CA LEU A 278 7.12 -1.47 16.41
C LEU A 278 8.62 -1.62 16.74
N CYS A 279 9.00 -2.52 17.67
CA CYS A 279 10.39 -2.86 17.92
C CYS A 279 10.84 -3.95 16.94
N GLY A 280 11.27 -3.56 15.73
CA GLY A 280 11.56 -4.45 14.61
C GLY A 280 12.67 -5.48 14.87
N LEU A 281 13.59 -5.20 15.79
CA LEU A 281 14.72 -6.06 16.16
C LEU A 281 14.47 -6.88 17.42
N LEU A 282 13.31 -6.79 18.06
CA LEU A 282 13.04 -7.43 19.34
C LEU A 282 13.19 -8.95 19.26
N GLU A 283 14.11 -9.48 20.07
CA GLU A 283 14.37 -10.93 20.19
C GLU A 283 13.81 -11.51 21.50
N LYS A 284 13.70 -10.66 22.56
CA LYS A 284 13.38 -11.15 23.90
C LYS A 284 12.68 -10.10 24.75
N VAL A 285 11.66 -10.56 25.47
CA VAL A 285 11.02 -9.79 26.57
C VAL A 285 11.34 -10.46 27.91
N GLU A 286 11.67 -9.66 28.92
CA GLU A 286 11.87 -10.08 30.30
C GLU A 286 10.93 -9.30 31.21
N VAL A 287 10.48 -9.93 32.30
CA VAL A 287 9.68 -9.30 33.35
C VAL A 287 10.48 -9.23 34.64
N ARG A 288 10.58 -8.04 35.25
CA ARG A 288 11.32 -7.79 36.50
C ARG A 288 10.36 -7.70 37.68
N GLY A 289 10.60 -8.51 38.70
CA GLY A 289 9.78 -8.58 39.91
C GLY A 289 8.79 -9.75 39.87
N ASP A 290 8.21 -10.04 41.00
CA ASP A 290 7.27 -11.16 41.19
C ASP A 290 5.84 -10.68 41.50
N GLU A 291 5.59 -9.36 41.47
CA GLU A 291 4.30 -8.74 41.75
C GLU A 291 3.67 -8.27 40.45
N GLY A 292 2.50 -8.80 40.11
CA GLY A 292 1.76 -8.45 38.90
C GLY A 292 1.35 -9.67 38.07
N SER A 293 0.58 -9.43 37.01
CA SER A 293 0.06 -10.49 36.14
C SER A 293 1.03 -10.89 35.00
N LEU A 294 1.97 -10.01 34.65
CA LEU A 294 2.86 -10.25 33.52
C LEU A 294 3.89 -11.34 33.77
N VAL A 295 4.05 -12.22 32.79
CA VAL A 295 4.99 -13.34 32.82
C VAL A 295 5.73 -13.44 31.48
N ALA A 296 7.04 -13.67 31.53
CA ALA A 296 7.83 -13.97 30.33
C ALA A 296 8.20 -15.46 30.31
N ILE A 297 7.78 -16.18 29.28
CA ILE A 297 8.10 -17.59 29.07
C ILE A 297 8.95 -17.70 27.81
N ASP A 298 10.18 -18.11 27.95
CA ASP A 298 11.15 -18.20 26.83
C ASP A 298 11.27 -16.90 26.02
N GLY A 299 11.19 -15.76 26.72
CA GLY A 299 11.29 -14.43 26.10
C GLY A 299 10.02 -13.94 25.41
N VAL A 300 8.91 -14.69 25.47
CA VAL A 300 7.57 -14.31 24.99
C VAL A 300 6.75 -13.79 26.16
N LEU A 301 6.02 -12.69 25.97
CA LEU A 301 5.26 -12.02 27.03
C LEU A 301 3.82 -12.54 27.09
N PHE A 302 3.38 -12.81 28.28
CA PHE A 302 2.01 -13.24 28.60
C PHE A 302 1.43 -12.42 29.76
N ASP A 303 0.13 -12.30 29.76
CA ASP A 303 -0.63 -12.05 30.99
C ASP A 303 -0.97 -13.41 31.62
N GLY A 304 -0.37 -13.67 32.78
CA GLY A 304 -0.54 -14.96 33.49
C GLY A 304 -1.90 -15.10 34.16
N GLU A 305 -2.63 -14.01 34.45
CA GLU A 305 -3.97 -14.05 35.05
C GLU A 305 -5.02 -14.39 33.99
N SER A 306 -5.04 -13.68 32.88
CA SER A 306 -5.94 -13.97 31.73
C SER A 306 -5.44 -15.10 30.83
N ARG A 307 -4.21 -15.57 31.02
CA ARG A 307 -3.55 -16.59 30.19
C ARG A 307 -3.52 -16.20 28.72
N THR A 308 -3.26 -14.91 28.47
CA THR A 308 -3.23 -14.31 27.13
C THR A 308 -1.79 -14.13 26.67
N LEU A 309 -1.45 -14.62 25.46
CA LEU A 309 -0.20 -14.26 24.79
C LEU A 309 -0.29 -12.82 24.30
N LEU A 310 0.60 -11.95 24.81
CA LEU A 310 0.58 -10.51 24.55
C LEU A 310 1.61 -10.07 23.49
N CYS A 311 2.82 -10.62 23.53
CA CYS A 311 3.88 -10.26 22.59
C CYS A 311 4.83 -11.43 22.33
N TYR A 312 4.84 -11.91 21.10
CA TYR A 312 5.92 -12.73 20.56
C TYR A 312 6.94 -11.79 19.90
N PRO A 313 8.22 -11.81 20.32
CA PRO A 313 9.22 -10.90 19.80
C PRO A 313 9.44 -11.06 18.29
N ARG A 314 9.41 -9.95 17.58
CA ARG A 314 9.34 -9.91 16.12
C ARG A 314 10.55 -10.56 15.41
N SER A 315 11.77 -10.42 16.01
CA SER A 315 13.02 -11.01 15.50
C SER A 315 13.43 -12.29 16.20
N LYS A 316 12.61 -12.84 17.11
CA LYS A 316 12.88 -14.12 17.75
C LYS A 316 13.07 -15.21 16.71
N SER A 317 14.20 -15.92 16.79
CA SER A 317 14.54 -17.00 15.88
C SER A 317 13.68 -18.25 16.12
N GLY A 318 13.23 -18.89 15.04
CA GLY A 318 12.50 -20.17 15.10
C GLY A 318 11.69 -20.40 13.84
N MET A 319 11.56 -21.66 13.43
CA MET A 319 10.74 -22.08 12.29
C MET A 319 9.31 -22.46 12.70
N GLU A 320 9.08 -22.65 14.00
CA GLU A 320 7.82 -23.05 14.56
C GLU A 320 7.73 -22.55 16.01
N TYR A 321 6.54 -22.12 16.40
CA TYR A 321 6.24 -21.78 17.79
C TYR A 321 4.93 -22.42 18.22
N MET A 322 5.02 -23.28 19.26
CA MET A 322 3.87 -23.87 19.91
C MET A 322 3.51 -23.05 21.15
N VAL A 323 2.30 -22.50 21.19
CA VAL A 323 1.87 -21.75 22.37
C VAL A 323 1.82 -22.68 23.60
N PRO A 324 2.23 -22.23 24.80
CA PRO A 324 2.19 -23.02 26.03
C PRO A 324 0.79 -23.59 26.35
N GLU A 325 0.73 -24.75 26.98
CA GLU A 325 -0.54 -25.45 27.27
C GLU A 325 -1.53 -24.60 28.08
N ASP A 326 -1.05 -23.70 28.92
CA ASP A 326 -1.90 -22.83 29.74
C ASP A 326 -2.48 -21.62 28.97
N THR A 327 -2.12 -21.42 27.71
CA THR A 327 -2.60 -20.28 26.92
C THR A 327 -4.05 -20.48 26.53
N VAL A 328 -4.90 -19.49 26.82
CA VAL A 328 -6.34 -19.46 26.50
C VAL A 328 -6.66 -18.50 25.36
N SER A 329 -5.89 -17.42 25.25
CA SER A 329 -6.11 -16.45 24.18
C SER A 329 -4.81 -15.91 23.57
N VAL A 330 -4.92 -15.46 22.33
CA VAL A 330 -3.86 -14.73 21.61
C VAL A 330 -4.36 -13.30 21.42
N GLY A 331 -3.64 -12.36 22.01
CA GLY A 331 -4.01 -10.95 22.08
C GLY A 331 -3.84 -10.19 20.76
N GLU A 332 -4.28 -8.95 20.79
CA GLU A 332 -4.14 -8.04 19.64
C GLU A 332 -2.66 -7.80 19.30
N TYR A 333 -2.33 -7.92 18.00
CA TYR A 333 -0.98 -7.71 17.47
C TYR A 333 0.10 -8.61 18.12
N ALA A 334 -0.30 -9.70 18.76
CA ALA A 334 0.61 -10.55 19.55
C ALA A 334 1.78 -11.11 18.74
N PHE A 335 1.61 -11.41 17.46
CA PHE A 335 2.64 -11.84 16.51
C PHE A 335 2.94 -10.79 15.43
N TYR A 336 2.56 -9.54 15.63
CA TYR A 336 2.70 -8.50 14.62
C TYR A 336 4.09 -8.45 13.99
N GLY A 337 4.14 -8.53 12.66
CA GLY A 337 5.38 -8.37 11.91
C GLY A 337 6.42 -9.47 12.07
N CYS A 338 6.07 -10.65 12.57
CA CYS A 338 6.98 -11.79 12.74
C CYS A 338 7.41 -12.36 11.38
N LYS A 339 8.53 -11.87 10.82
CA LYS A 339 9.03 -12.23 9.49
C LYS A 339 9.77 -13.60 9.46
N ASN A 340 10.10 -14.20 10.61
CA ASN A 340 10.92 -15.43 10.69
C ASN A 340 10.13 -16.64 11.19
N LEU A 341 8.79 -16.55 11.30
CA LEU A 341 7.96 -17.57 11.91
C LEU A 341 6.96 -18.16 10.90
N PRO A 342 7.32 -19.24 10.18
CA PRO A 342 6.45 -19.88 9.20
C PRO A 342 5.26 -20.61 9.81
N THR A 343 5.37 -21.13 11.05
CA THR A 343 4.33 -21.95 11.67
C THR A 343 4.06 -21.55 13.11
N VAL A 344 2.77 -21.38 13.44
CA VAL A 344 2.29 -21.21 14.82
C VAL A 344 1.32 -22.34 15.15
N GLY A 345 1.56 -23.02 16.29
CA GLY A 345 0.69 -24.05 16.81
C GLY A 345 -0.12 -23.55 18.01
N LEU A 346 -1.43 -23.75 17.94
CA LEU A 346 -2.40 -23.45 19.00
C LEU A 346 -2.78 -24.75 19.72
N ASN A 347 -2.72 -24.73 21.04
CA ASN A 347 -3.05 -25.90 21.91
C ASN A 347 -4.57 -26.11 22.05
N ASP A 348 -4.96 -27.09 22.88
CA ASP A 348 -6.36 -27.49 23.11
C ASP A 348 -7.17 -26.40 23.81
N ASN A 349 -6.51 -25.55 24.61
CA ASN A 349 -7.13 -24.57 25.50
C ASN A 349 -7.33 -23.19 24.86
N VAL A 350 -6.73 -22.92 23.70
CA VAL A 350 -6.90 -21.63 23.03
C VAL A 350 -8.33 -21.51 22.51
N GLU A 351 -9.07 -20.57 23.07
CA GLU A 351 -10.47 -20.30 22.72
C GLU A 351 -10.60 -19.07 21.82
N GLU A 352 -9.74 -18.05 22.03
CA GLU A 352 -9.82 -16.76 21.37
C GLU A 352 -8.50 -16.39 20.68
N VAL A 353 -8.62 -15.84 19.47
CA VAL A 353 -7.53 -15.25 18.72
C VAL A 353 -8.01 -13.91 18.18
N ALA A 354 -7.33 -12.85 18.55
CA ALA A 354 -7.65 -11.50 18.05
C ALA A 354 -7.46 -11.43 16.54
N SER A 355 -8.30 -10.68 15.83
CA SER A 355 -8.25 -10.54 14.37
C SER A 355 -6.94 -9.95 13.86
N SER A 356 -6.31 -9.09 14.66
CA SER A 356 -5.01 -8.46 14.39
C SER A 356 -3.80 -9.26 14.87
N ALA A 357 -4.01 -10.41 15.54
CA ALA A 357 -2.93 -11.18 16.17
C ALA A 357 -1.77 -11.53 15.24
N PHE A 358 -2.04 -11.80 13.97
CA PHE A 358 -1.06 -12.22 12.97
C PHE A 358 -0.86 -11.19 11.84
N ASP A 359 -1.13 -9.92 12.08
CA ASP A 359 -0.95 -8.90 11.06
C ASP A 359 0.54 -8.71 10.73
N ARG A 360 0.86 -8.50 9.45
CA ARG A 360 2.22 -8.34 8.92
C ARG A 360 3.13 -9.56 9.09
N CYS A 361 2.56 -10.75 9.23
CA CYS A 361 3.29 -12.02 9.32
C CYS A 361 3.57 -12.61 7.94
N GLY A 362 4.27 -11.89 7.05
CA GLY A 362 4.49 -12.29 5.65
C GLY A 362 5.21 -13.63 5.44
N SER A 363 5.84 -14.22 6.47
CA SER A 363 6.43 -15.56 6.42
C SER A 363 5.52 -16.66 7.00
N LEU A 364 4.40 -16.30 7.62
CA LEU A 364 3.48 -17.27 8.23
C LEU A 364 2.74 -18.02 7.14
N THR A 365 3.03 -19.32 7.01
CA THR A 365 2.40 -20.21 6.01
C THR A 365 1.39 -21.16 6.63
N SER A 366 1.40 -21.34 7.95
CA SER A 366 0.52 -22.30 8.62
C SER A 366 0.21 -21.89 10.06
N ILE A 367 -1.09 -21.84 10.39
CA ILE A 367 -1.58 -21.80 11.76
C ILE A 367 -2.16 -23.19 12.05
N GLN A 368 -1.49 -23.96 12.90
CA GLN A 368 -1.91 -25.30 13.26
C GLN A 368 -2.76 -25.24 14.54
N VAL A 369 -3.81 -26.02 14.60
CA VAL A 369 -4.67 -26.14 15.78
C VAL A 369 -4.68 -27.59 16.22
N SER A 370 -4.54 -27.83 17.53
CA SER A 370 -4.66 -29.19 18.10
C SER A 370 -5.97 -29.81 17.70
N PRO A 371 -5.98 -31.10 17.31
CA PRO A 371 -7.21 -31.84 16.98
C PRO A 371 -8.24 -31.88 18.12
N ASP A 372 -7.76 -31.79 19.37
CA ASP A 372 -8.59 -31.85 20.58
C ASP A 372 -9.13 -30.46 20.99
N ASN A 373 -8.73 -29.39 20.33
CA ASN A 373 -9.29 -28.04 20.58
C ASN A 373 -10.78 -28.05 20.21
N GLU A 374 -11.66 -27.65 21.14
CA GLU A 374 -13.11 -27.66 20.92
C GLU A 374 -13.66 -26.46 20.17
N THR A 375 -12.93 -25.32 20.18
CA THR A 375 -13.38 -24.02 19.67
C THR A 375 -12.83 -23.70 18.28
N LEU A 376 -11.56 -23.97 18.06
CA LEU A 376 -10.82 -23.63 16.84
C LEU A 376 -10.51 -24.86 16.00
N ALA A 377 -10.26 -24.64 14.73
CA ALA A 377 -9.79 -25.67 13.79
C ALA A 377 -8.82 -25.07 12.77
N SER A 378 -7.97 -25.91 12.21
CA SER A 378 -7.12 -25.55 11.07
C SER A 378 -7.41 -26.47 9.89
N ILE A 379 -7.52 -25.90 8.69
CA ILE A 379 -7.63 -26.63 7.43
C ILE A 379 -6.57 -26.06 6.49
N ASP A 380 -5.62 -26.88 6.09
CA ASP A 380 -4.51 -26.49 5.21
C ASP A 380 -3.75 -25.25 5.72
N GLY A 381 -3.58 -25.12 7.04
CA GLY A 381 -2.90 -24.01 7.70
C GLY A 381 -3.77 -22.75 7.92
N VAL A 382 -4.98 -22.70 7.39
CA VAL A 382 -5.93 -21.60 7.58
C VAL A 382 -6.72 -21.78 8.87
N LEU A 383 -6.89 -20.73 9.65
CA LEU A 383 -7.55 -20.76 10.95
C LEU A 383 -9.06 -20.54 10.83
N PHE A 384 -9.83 -21.38 11.51
CA PHE A 384 -11.28 -21.31 11.57
C PHE A 384 -11.80 -21.39 13.01
N ARG A 385 -12.97 -20.81 13.25
CA ARG A 385 -13.78 -21.02 14.44
C ARG A 385 -14.87 -22.03 14.16
N LYS A 386 -14.99 -23.08 14.96
CA LYS A 386 -15.98 -24.16 14.81
C LYS A 386 -17.40 -23.66 15.08
N SER A 387 -17.58 -22.91 16.18
CA SER A 387 -18.86 -22.23 16.46
C SER A 387 -19.05 -21.08 15.47
N GLY A 388 -20.20 -21.02 14.79
CA GLY A 388 -20.47 -20.02 13.76
C GLY A 388 -19.80 -20.31 12.41
N ARG A 389 -18.94 -21.33 12.29
CA ARG A 389 -18.27 -21.72 11.03
C ARG A 389 -17.63 -20.54 10.34
N SER A 390 -16.74 -19.84 11.06
CA SER A 390 -16.09 -18.62 10.59
C SER A 390 -14.65 -18.89 10.15
N LEU A 391 -14.24 -18.37 8.99
CA LEU A 391 -12.82 -18.25 8.63
C LEU A 391 -12.25 -17.07 9.40
N LEU A 392 -11.26 -17.30 10.27
CA LEU A 392 -10.67 -16.28 11.12
C LEU A 392 -9.41 -15.65 10.52
N ARG A 393 -8.50 -16.49 9.99
CA ARG A 393 -7.26 -15.97 9.43
C ARG A 393 -6.70 -16.89 8.35
N TYR A 394 -6.44 -16.35 7.17
CA TYR A 394 -5.62 -16.91 6.12
C TYR A 394 -4.18 -16.42 6.34
N PRO A 395 -3.16 -17.29 6.43
CA PRO A 395 -1.78 -16.90 6.66
C PRO A 395 -1.23 -16.05 5.50
N GLU A 396 -0.62 -14.92 5.79
CA GLU A 396 -0.11 -13.98 4.78
C GLU A 396 0.98 -14.58 3.88
N GLY A 397 1.84 -15.45 4.43
CA GLY A 397 2.93 -16.10 3.72
C GLY A 397 2.51 -17.34 2.92
N LEU A 398 1.23 -17.70 2.92
CA LEU A 398 0.74 -18.83 2.14
C LEU A 398 0.70 -18.40 0.65
N SER A 399 1.48 -19.10 -0.18
CA SER A 399 1.77 -18.70 -1.57
C SER A 399 0.79 -19.24 -2.62
N GLU A 400 -0.42 -19.62 -2.22
CA GLU A 400 -1.45 -20.12 -3.14
C GLU A 400 -2.11 -18.92 -3.87
N PRO A 401 -2.07 -18.85 -5.20
CA PRO A 401 -2.61 -17.72 -5.94
C PRO A 401 -4.15 -17.72 -6.00
N LEU A 402 -4.79 -18.88 -5.81
CA LEU A 402 -6.23 -19.07 -5.85
C LEU A 402 -6.69 -19.79 -4.59
N TYR A 403 -7.64 -19.21 -3.89
CA TYR A 403 -8.21 -19.86 -2.71
C TYR A 403 -9.73 -20.05 -2.83
N TYR A 404 -10.16 -21.28 -2.57
CA TYR A 404 -11.56 -21.64 -2.43
C TYR A 404 -11.88 -21.73 -0.94
N VAL A 405 -12.69 -20.80 -0.44
CA VAL A 405 -13.20 -20.91 0.94
C VAL A 405 -14.00 -22.20 1.06
N PRO A 406 -13.75 -23.07 2.06
CA PRO A 406 -14.41 -24.36 2.16
C PRO A 406 -15.93 -24.27 2.26
N ASP A 407 -16.63 -25.23 1.64
CA ASP A 407 -18.09 -25.35 1.75
C ASP A 407 -18.53 -25.50 3.21
N GLY A 408 -19.64 -24.86 3.55
CA GLY A 408 -20.22 -24.89 4.89
C GLY A 408 -19.70 -23.79 5.83
N ILE A 409 -18.77 -22.96 5.39
CA ILE A 409 -18.41 -21.71 6.09
C ILE A 409 -19.59 -20.76 5.99
N LEU A 410 -19.91 -20.06 7.09
CA LEU A 410 -21.02 -19.11 7.17
C LEU A 410 -20.56 -17.65 7.25
N SER A 411 -19.31 -17.41 7.68
CA SER A 411 -18.77 -16.04 7.78
C SER A 411 -17.28 -15.99 7.47
N ILE A 412 -16.85 -14.87 6.90
CA ILE A 412 -15.46 -14.46 6.82
C ILE A 412 -15.24 -13.43 7.92
N GLY A 413 -14.29 -13.69 8.82
CA GLY A 413 -14.01 -12.83 9.97
C GLY A 413 -13.37 -11.50 9.61
N PRO A 414 -13.32 -10.55 10.55
CA PRO A 414 -12.57 -9.29 10.38
C PRO A 414 -11.09 -9.57 10.06
N GLY A 415 -10.53 -8.87 9.07
CA GLY A 415 -9.13 -9.01 8.65
C GLY A 415 -8.72 -10.42 8.20
N ALA A 416 -9.67 -11.30 7.86
CA ALA A 416 -9.40 -12.73 7.63
C ALA A 416 -8.36 -12.99 6.53
N PHE A 417 -8.30 -12.16 5.48
CA PHE A 417 -7.32 -12.21 4.39
C PHE A 417 -6.41 -10.97 4.36
N ARG A 418 -6.41 -10.15 5.42
CA ARG A 418 -5.61 -8.91 5.45
C ARG A 418 -4.13 -9.20 5.17
N GLY A 419 -3.52 -8.41 4.26
CA GLY A 419 -2.09 -8.51 3.97
C GLY A 419 -1.67 -9.69 3.09
N CYS A 420 -2.62 -10.46 2.52
CA CYS A 420 -2.32 -11.63 1.71
C CYS A 420 -1.76 -11.25 0.35
N GLY A 421 -0.44 -10.98 0.27
CA GLY A 421 0.25 -10.49 -0.93
C GLY A 421 0.47 -11.54 -2.04
N SER A 422 0.08 -12.81 -1.85
CA SER A 422 0.21 -13.86 -2.89
C SER A 422 -1.13 -14.27 -3.51
N LEU A 423 -2.24 -13.87 -2.90
CA LEU A 423 -3.58 -14.19 -3.39
C LEU A 423 -3.92 -13.34 -4.61
N TRP A 424 -4.21 -14.01 -5.71
CA TRP A 424 -4.73 -13.38 -6.91
C TRP A 424 -6.26 -13.44 -6.99
N LYS A 425 -6.87 -14.57 -6.53
CA LYS A 425 -8.31 -14.77 -6.59
C LYS A 425 -8.85 -15.50 -5.37
N VAL A 426 -10.00 -15.04 -4.85
CA VAL A 426 -10.75 -15.72 -3.79
C VAL A 426 -12.17 -16.05 -4.24
N MET A 427 -12.56 -17.32 -4.05
CA MET A 427 -13.91 -17.83 -4.33
C MET A 427 -14.64 -18.11 -3.03
N VAL A 428 -15.67 -17.32 -2.75
CA VAL A 428 -16.51 -17.48 -1.55
C VAL A 428 -17.72 -18.33 -1.90
N PRO A 429 -17.99 -19.46 -1.20
CA PRO A 429 -19.06 -20.39 -1.54
C PRO A 429 -20.44 -19.89 -1.12
N GLU A 430 -21.47 -20.45 -1.72
CA GLU A 430 -22.86 -20.28 -1.27
C GLU A 430 -23.01 -20.72 0.20
N GLY A 431 -23.78 -19.95 0.96
CA GLY A 431 -23.99 -20.15 2.39
C GLY A 431 -23.25 -19.17 3.28
N VAL A 432 -22.19 -18.51 2.79
CA VAL A 432 -21.57 -17.39 3.51
C VAL A 432 -22.55 -16.24 3.56
N VAL A 433 -22.85 -15.75 4.77
CA VAL A 433 -23.84 -14.68 5.02
C VAL A 433 -23.22 -13.36 5.42
N SER A 434 -21.96 -13.38 5.89
CA SER A 434 -21.27 -12.15 6.30
C SER A 434 -19.79 -12.15 5.95
N VAL A 435 -19.29 -10.93 5.63
CA VAL A 435 -17.88 -10.61 5.40
C VAL A 435 -17.51 -9.51 6.40
N GLY A 436 -16.51 -9.75 7.22
CA GLY A 436 -16.07 -8.82 8.26
C GLY A 436 -15.40 -7.55 7.71
N GLU A 437 -15.19 -6.60 8.60
CA GLU A 437 -14.44 -5.38 8.31
C GLU A 437 -13.00 -5.72 7.92
N PHE A 438 -12.42 -4.97 6.98
CA PHE A 438 -11.04 -5.19 6.48
C PHE A 438 -10.75 -6.62 6.01
N ALA A 439 -11.77 -7.43 5.70
CA ALA A 439 -11.61 -8.86 5.44
C ALA A 439 -10.57 -9.18 4.36
N PHE A 440 -10.44 -8.35 3.33
CA PHE A 440 -9.49 -8.47 2.22
C PHE A 440 -8.56 -7.25 2.11
N SER A 441 -8.43 -6.44 3.14
CA SER A 441 -7.61 -5.23 3.06
C SER A 441 -6.12 -5.54 2.86
N ALA A 442 -5.40 -4.61 2.20
CA ALA A 442 -3.97 -4.71 1.93
C ALA A 442 -3.55 -5.99 1.16
N CYS A 443 -4.40 -6.48 0.27
CA CYS A 443 -4.11 -7.60 -0.63
C CYS A 443 -3.54 -7.06 -1.95
N ASP A 444 -2.23 -6.83 -2.02
CA ASP A 444 -1.57 -6.11 -3.13
C ASP A 444 -1.69 -6.81 -4.49
N THR A 445 -1.85 -8.12 -4.52
CA THR A 445 -1.95 -8.91 -5.76
C THR A 445 -3.35 -9.39 -6.09
N LEU A 446 -4.33 -9.11 -5.21
CA LEU A 446 -5.70 -9.58 -5.37
C LEU A 446 -6.38 -8.84 -6.53
N THR A 447 -6.73 -9.58 -7.60
CA THR A 447 -7.42 -9.02 -8.77
C THR A 447 -8.92 -9.31 -8.77
N ASN A 448 -9.34 -10.41 -8.14
CA ASN A 448 -10.71 -10.89 -8.31
C ASN A 448 -11.27 -11.55 -7.03
N VAL A 449 -12.46 -11.15 -6.61
CA VAL A 449 -13.21 -11.79 -5.53
C VAL A 449 -14.60 -12.16 -6.01
N SER A 450 -15.01 -13.43 -5.80
CA SER A 450 -16.38 -13.88 -6.10
C SER A 450 -17.16 -14.03 -4.80
N LEU A 451 -18.24 -13.26 -4.65
CA LEU A 451 -19.14 -13.30 -3.50
C LEU A 451 -20.48 -13.95 -3.88
N PRO A 452 -21.04 -14.83 -3.02
CA PRO A 452 -22.33 -15.47 -3.27
C PRO A 452 -23.49 -14.52 -2.95
N ASP A 453 -24.68 -14.83 -3.51
CA ASP A 453 -25.93 -14.10 -3.24
C ASP A 453 -26.42 -14.20 -1.79
N THR A 454 -25.85 -15.11 -1.03
CA THR A 454 -26.19 -15.32 0.40
C THR A 454 -25.59 -14.27 1.32
N VAL A 455 -24.55 -13.48 0.87
CA VAL A 455 -23.95 -12.41 1.67
C VAL A 455 -24.96 -11.28 1.86
N LYS A 456 -25.20 -10.94 3.14
CA LYS A 456 -26.12 -9.87 3.56
C LYS A 456 -25.43 -8.79 4.35
N ASP A 457 -24.45 -9.19 5.15
CA ASP A 457 -23.71 -8.27 6.00
C ASP A 457 -22.27 -8.15 5.48
N ILE A 458 -21.87 -6.92 5.20
CA ILE A 458 -20.51 -6.61 4.77
C ILE A 458 -19.97 -5.46 5.61
N GLY A 459 -18.85 -5.70 6.25
CA GLY A 459 -18.20 -4.75 7.16
C GLY A 459 -17.68 -3.49 6.47
N SER A 460 -17.08 -2.59 7.24
CA SER A 460 -16.42 -1.39 6.74
C SER A 460 -15.13 -1.75 6.01
N SER A 461 -14.80 -1.01 4.95
CA SER A 461 -13.52 -1.10 4.22
C SER A 461 -13.06 -2.52 3.85
N PRO A 462 -13.95 -3.42 3.39
CA PRO A 462 -13.61 -4.84 3.24
C PRO A 462 -12.52 -5.10 2.21
N PHE A 463 -12.29 -4.18 1.27
CA PHE A 463 -11.32 -4.25 0.18
C PHE A 463 -10.40 -3.02 0.13
N SER A 464 -10.23 -2.32 1.25
CA SER A 464 -9.30 -1.19 1.30
C SER A 464 -7.86 -1.63 0.97
N ASP A 465 -7.09 -0.73 0.38
CA ASP A 465 -5.68 -0.99 0.04
C ASP A 465 -5.44 -2.21 -0.87
N CYS A 466 -6.34 -2.46 -1.83
CA CYS A 466 -6.21 -3.49 -2.86
C CYS A 466 -5.95 -2.86 -4.24
N PRO A 467 -4.73 -2.41 -4.54
CA PRO A 467 -4.44 -1.62 -5.76
C PRO A 467 -4.63 -2.39 -7.06
N CYS A 468 -4.54 -3.73 -7.01
CA CYS A 468 -4.71 -4.59 -8.17
C CYS A 468 -6.13 -5.15 -8.32
N LEU A 469 -7.07 -4.82 -7.43
CA LEU A 469 -8.42 -5.38 -7.49
C LEU A 469 -9.18 -4.81 -8.69
N GLU A 470 -9.50 -5.67 -9.65
CA GLU A 470 -10.21 -5.31 -10.88
C GLU A 470 -11.70 -5.62 -10.82
N GLU A 471 -12.08 -6.71 -10.11
CA GLU A 471 -13.45 -7.20 -10.12
C GLU A 471 -13.88 -7.78 -8.78
N ILE A 472 -15.08 -7.39 -8.33
CA ILE A 472 -15.82 -8.10 -7.28
C ILE A 472 -17.08 -8.68 -7.94
N ALA A 473 -17.02 -9.99 -8.25
CA ALA A 473 -18.09 -10.67 -8.96
C ALA A 473 -19.23 -11.07 -8.00
N VAL A 474 -20.44 -10.60 -8.27
CA VAL A 474 -21.68 -11.01 -7.62
C VAL A 474 -22.72 -11.38 -8.68
N SER A 475 -23.60 -12.34 -8.41
CA SER A 475 -24.63 -12.73 -9.39
C SER A 475 -25.79 -11.74 -9.50
N GLY A 476 -25.88 -10.76 -8.56
CA GLY A 476 -26.88 -9.70 -8.53
C GLY A 476 -28.31 -10.17 -8.20
N LYS A 477 -28.46 -11.36 -7.65
CA LYS A 477 -29.78 -11.89 -7.20
C LYS A 477 -30.00 -11.75 -5.71
N GLY A 478 -28.92 -11.37 -4.97
CA GLY A 478 -28.92 -11.11 -3.54
C GLY A 478 -29.14 -9.65 -3.18
N GLN A 479 -28.62 -9.26 -2.02
CA GLN A 479 -28.60 -7.89 -1.55
C GLN A 479 -27.48 -7.06 -2.18
N LEU A 480 -26.39 -7.73 -2.61
CA LEU A 480 -25.26 -7.10 -3.26
C LEU A 480 -25.43 -7.12 -4.79
N ALA A 481 -25.02 -6.06 -5.43
CA ALA A 481 -24.97 -5.94 -6.88
C ALA A 481 -23.70 -5.21 -7.32
N THR A 482 -23.25 -5.49 -8.55
CA THR A 482 -22.21 -4.69 -9.21
C THR A 482 -22.89 -3.71 -10.16
N ILE A 483 -22.72 -2.41 -9.93
CA ILE A 483 -23.31 -1.34 -10.74
C ILE A 483 -22.18 -0.41 -11.18
N GLY A 484 -22.00 -0.24 -12.49
CA GLY A 484 -20.86 0.51 -13.04
C GLY A 484 -19.50 -0.08 -12.66
N GLY A 485 -19.46 -1.35 -12.23
CA GLY A 485 -18.25 -2.02 -11.74
C GLY A 485 -18.00 -1.85 -10.24
N ALA A 486 -18.73 -0.96 -9.55
CA ALA A 486 -18.66 -0.83 -8.10
C ALA A 486 -19.56 -1.85 -7.40
N LEU A 487 -19.11 -2.37 -6.27
CA LEU A 487 -19.93 -3.19 -5.38
C LEU A 487 -20.89 -2.30 -4.58
N VAL A 488 -22.17 -2.61 -4.65
CA VAL A 488 -23.25 -1.84 -4.02
C VAL A 488 -24.12 -2.77 -3.17
N ASP A 489 -24.48 -2.33 -1.98
CA ASP A 489 -25.58 -2.88 -1.20
C ASP A 489 -26.88 -2.17 -1.62
N ILE A 490 -27.71 -2.88 -2.38
CA ILE A 490 -28.98 -2.34 -2.87
C ILE A 490 -30.05 -2.22 -1.78
N GLY A 491 -29.90 -2.98 -0.68
CA GLY A 491 -30.81 -2.93 0.47
C GLY A 491 -30.67 -1.64 1.28
N THR A 492 -29.45 -1.12 1.39
CA THR A 492 -29.10 0.10 2.11
C THR A 492 -28.78 1.28 1.20
N SER A 493 -28.79 1.08 -0.13
CA SER A 493 -28.34 2.08 -1.12
C SER A 493 -26.94 2.62 -0.84
N ARG A 494 -26.02 1.73 -0.43
CA ARG A 494 -24.63 2.06 -0.07
C ARG A 494 -23.67 1.55 -1.13
N LEU A 495 -22.82 2.42 -1.65
CA LEU A 495 -21.64 2.04 -2.44
C LEU A 495 -20.56 1.53 -1.47
N ILE A 496 -20.16 0.26 -1.60
CA ILE A 496 -19.22 -0.41 -0.70
C ILE A 496 -17.80 -0.27 -1.18
N CYS A 497 -17.53 -0.51 -2.47
CA CYS A 497 -16.20 -0.49 -3.03
C CYS A 497 -16.22 -0.29 -4.54
N LEU A 498 -15.42 0.64 -5.06
CA LEU A 498 -14.95 0.66 -6.43
C LEU A 498 -13.58 -0.03 -6.48
N PRO A 499 -13.40 -1.14 -7.21
CA PRO A 499 -12.11 -1.79 -7.31
C PRO A 499 -11.02 -0.88 -7.90
N ALA A 500 -9.93 -0.64 -7.15
CA ALA A 500 -8.92 0.34 -7.52
C ALA A 500 -8.10 -0.04 -8.78
N GLY A 501 -7.92 -1.35 -9.03
CA GLY A 501 -7.18 -1.89 -10.18
C GLY A 501 -7.90 -1.73 -11.51
N ARG A 502 -9.16 -1.28 -11.54
CA ARG A 502 -9.89 -1.01 -12.79
C ARG A 502 -9.26 0.13 -13.60
N GLY A 503 -8.59 1.08 -12.92
CA GLY A 503 -7.94 2.20 -13.60
C GLY A 503 -8.91 3.25 -14.16
N ASP A 504 -10.14 3.32 -13.62
CA ASP A 504 -11.12 4.32 -14.04
C ASP A 504 -10.58 5.73 -13.77
N THR A 505 -10.61 6.60 -14.77
CA THR A 505 -10.23 8.02 -14.63
C THR A 505 -11.40 8.88 -14.20
N VAL A 506 -12.62 8.48 -14.55
CA VAL A 506 -13.87 9.13 -14.17
C VAL A 506 -14.84 8.06 -13.67
N PHE A 507 -15.53 8.32 -12.58
CA PHE A 507 -16.57 7.43 -12.07
C PHE A 507 -17.83 8.21 -11.69
N GLU A 508 -18.96 7.78 -12.22
CA GLU A 508 -20.27 8.29 -11.85
C GLU A 508 -20.90 7.38 -10.80
N VAL A 509 -21.11 7.90 -9.59
CA VAL A 509 -21.82 7.18 -8.54
C VAL A 509 -23.29 7.05 -8.95
N PRO A 510 -23.84 5.82 -9.03
CA PRO A 510 -25.18 5.60 -9.55
C PRO A 510 -26.28 6.39 -8.80
N ASP A 511 -27.26 6.89 -9.55
CA ASP A 511 -28.44 7.52 -8.96
C ASP A 511 -29.15 6.60 -7.96
N GLY A 512 -29.58 7.20 -6.84
CA GLY A 512 -30.24 6.47 -5.75
C GLY A 512 -29.28 5.92 -4.71
N ILE A 513 -27.95 6.05 -4.89
CA ILE A 513 -27.00 5.82 -3.81
C ILE A 513 -27.17 6.95 -2.77
N VAL A 514 -27.31 6.52 -1.51
CA VAL A 514 -27.52 7.40 -0.36
C VAL A 514 -26.22 7.55 0.46
N SER A 515 -25.35 6.55 0.43
CA SER A 515 -24.09 6.62 1.16
C SER A 515 -22.93 5.99 0.39
N ILE A 516 -21.76 6.62 0.50
CA ILE A 516 -20.48 6.05 0.13
C ILE A 516 -19.88 5.45 1.40
N GLY A 517 -19.49 4.17 1.34
CA GLY A 517 -18.93 3.44 2.47
C GLY A 517 -17.51 3.90 2.84
N ASP A 518 -17.05 3.49 4.03
CA ASP A 518 -15.69 3.74 4.46
C ASP A 518 -14.70 3.06 3.50
N GLY A 519 -13.66 3.80 3.08
CA GLY A 519 -12.63 3.31 2.17
C GLY A 519 -13.12 2.93 0.76
N ALA A 520 -14.34 3.34 0.36
CA ALA A 520 -15.01 2.83 -0.84
C ALA A 520 -14.26 3.10 -2.16
N PHE A 521 -13.49 4.18 -2.26
CA PHE A 521 -12.62 4.54 -3.38
C PHE A 521 -11.14 4.56 -2.97
N GLY A 522 -10.81 3.95 -1.84
CA GLY A 522 -9.44 3.96 -1.32
C GLY A 522 -8.42 3.50 -2.36
N ARG A 523 -7.36 4.31 -2.58
CA ARG A 523 -6.30 4.07 -3.58
C ARG A 523 -6.76 3.96 -5.05
N CYS A 524 -7.91 4.48 -5.42
CA CYS A 524 -8.26 4.69 -6.83
C CYS A 524 -7.35 5.78 -7.43
N SER A 525 -6.06 5.47 -7.57
CA SER A 525 -5.00 6.42 -7.92
C SER A 525 -5.09 6.98 -9.34
N SER A 526 -5.88 6.34 -10.21
CA SER A 526 -6.16 6.81 -11.57
C SER A 526 -7.36 7.74 -11.65
N LEU A 527 -8.20 7.79 -10.59
CA LEU A 527 -9.47 8.51 -10.58
C LEU A 527 -9.22 10.02 -10.51
N ARG A 528 -9.52 10.73 -11.59
CA ARG A 528 -9.37 12.20 -11.70
C ARG A 528 -10.64 12.94 -11.31
N SER A 529 -11.80 12.34 -11.57
CA SER A 529 -13.10 12.95 -11.30
C SER A 529 -14.11 11.94 -10.80
N VAL A 530 -14.95 12.35 -9.87
CA VAL A 530 -16.08 11.59 -9.37
C VAL A 530 -17.35 12.44 -9.43
N LEU A 531 -18.41 11.89 -10.02
CA LEU A 531 -19.71 12.52 -10.04
C LEU A 531 -20.58 11.93 -8.92
N LEU A 532 -21.00 12.77 -8.00
CA LEU A 532 -21.81 12.39 -6.83
C LEU A 532 -23.27 12.74 -7.08
N PRO A 533 -24.22 11.79 -6.88
CA PRO A 533 -25.64 12.03 -7.16
C PRO A 533 -26.29 12.93 -6.09
N ASP A 534 -27.35 13.63 -6.46
CA ASP A 534 -28.13 14.47 -5.54
C ASP A 534 -28.78 13.68 -4.39
N SER A 535 -28.91 12.35 -4.52
CA SER A 535 -29.42 11.45 -3.48
C SER A 535 -28.42 11.17 -2.35
N LEU A 536 -27.15 11.56 -2.50
CA LEU A 536 -26.07 11.24 -1.56
C LEU A 536 -26.23 12.05 -0.27
N GLU A 537 -26.29 11.35 0.87
CA GLU A 537 -26.42 11.95 2.22
C GLU A 537 -25.14 11.83 3.06
N PHE A 538 -24.29 10.79 2.78
CA PHE A 538 -23.10 10.51 3.58
C PHE A 538 -21.91 10.11 2.72
N ILE A 539 -20.75 10.65 3.05
CA ILE A 539 -19.44 10.19 2.57
C ILE A 539 -18.72 9.60 3.77
N GLY A 540 -18.35 8.33 3.70
CA GLY A 540 -17.73 7.57 4.77
C GLY A 540 -16.31 8.01 5.10
N SER A 541 -15.77 7.50 6.21
CA SER A 541 -14.38 7.73 6.61
C SER A 541 -13.43 7.13 5.58
N ARG A 542 -12.35 7.87 5.25
CA ARG A 542 -11.33 7.42 4.27
C ARG A 542 -11.90 7.06 2.88
N ALA A 543 -13.11 7.51 2.57
CA ALA A 543 -13.83 7.10 1.35
C ALA A 543 -13.01 7.28 0.07
N PHE A 544 -12.20 8.33 -0.04
CA PHE A 544 -11.33 8.65 -1.17
C PHE A 544 -9.85 8.70 -0.75
N GLU A 545 -9.46 8.00 0.32
CA GLU A 545 -8.07 8.00 0.79
C GLU A 545 -7.11 7.61 -0.32
N SER A 546 -6.05 8.43 -0.50
CA SER A 546 -4.99 8.20 -1.50
C SER A 546 -5.47 8.11 -2.95
N CYS A 547 -6.59 8.76 -3.29
CA CYS A 547 -6.98 9.04 -4.67
C CYS A 547 -6.06 10.15 -5.23
N SER A 548 -4.80 9.78 -5.54
CA SER A 548 -3.72 10.75 -5.81
C SER A 548 -3.89 11.56 -7.09
N ALA A 549 -4.72 11.10 -8.02
CA ALA A 549 -5.03 11.82 -9.27
C ALA A 549 -6.34 12.63 -9.19
N LEU A 550 -7.11 12.55 -8.09
CA LEU A 550 -8.41 13.24 -7.98
C LEU A 550 -8.20 14.76 -7.93
N GLU A 551 -8.71 15.47 -8.92
CA GLU A 551 -8.46 16.90 -9.12
C GLU A 551 -9.52 17.79 -8.50
N SER A 552 -10.79 17.36 -8.52
CA SER A 552 -11.88 18.14 -7.96
C SER A 552 -13.02 17.28 -7.46
N VAL A 553 -13.76 17.77 -6.47
CA VAL A 553 -14.97 17.12 -5.94
C VAL A 553 -16.07 18.15 -5.69
N TYR A 554 -17.27 17.85 -6.22
CA TYR A 554 -18.48 18.56 -5.91
C TYR A 554 -19.34 17.71 -4.95
N VAL A 555 -19.48 18.18 -3.71
CA VAL A 555 -20.30 17.53 -2.67
C VAL A 555 -21.72 18.09 -2.70
N PRO A 556 -22.72 17.26 -3.06
CA PRO A 556 -24.09 17.70 -3.23
C PRO A 556 -24.73 18.22 -1.94
N LYS A 557 -25.79 19.02 -2.11
CA LYS A 557 -26.49 19.69 -1.01
C LYS A 557 -27.09 18.74 0.03
N ALA A 558 -27.46 17.53 -0.37
CA ALA A 558 -28.06 16.54 0.54
C ALA A 558 -27.05 15.93 1.50
N VAL A 559 -25.74 16.04 1.22
CA VAL A 559 -24.69 15.47 2.08
C VAL A 559 -24.67 16.18 3.42
N THR A 560 -24.90 15.42 4.48
CA THR A 560 -24.92 15.89 5.87
C THR A 560 -23.61 15.68 6.61
N ALA A 561 -22.82 14.68 6.19
CA ALA A 561 -21.51 14.41 6.79
C ALA A 561 -20.49 13.89 5.77
N ILE A 562 -19.28 14.40 5.89
CA ILE A 562 -18.03 13.89 5.30
C ILE A 562 -17.24 13.29 6.46
N GLY A 563 -16.88 12.02 6.35
CA GLY A 563 -16.20 11.27 7.42
C GLY A 563 -14.74 11.68 7.64
N ASP A 564 -14.15 11.14 8.69
CA ASP A 564 -12.74 11.40 9.03
C ASP A 564 -11.82 10.90 7.91
N LYS A 565 -10.80 11.69 7.58
CA LYS A 565 -9.82 11.34 6.55
C LYS A 565 -10.45 11.03 5.18
N ALA A 566 -11.66 11.50 4.90
CA ALA A 566 -12.41 11.12 3.70
C ALA A 566 -11.63 11.35 2.39
N PHE A 567 -10.83 12.42 2.29
CA PHE A 567 -9.96 12.77 1.17
C PHE A 567 -8.47 12.80 1.57
N PHE A 568 -8.10 12.01 2.58
CA PHE A 568 -6.73 11.96 3.08
C PHE A 568 -5.74 11.61 1.96
N LYS A 569 -4.65 12.41 1.81
CA LYS A 569 -3.62 12.23 0.78
C LYS A 569 -4.11 12.26 -0.69
N CYS A 570 -5.21 12.95 -0.99
CA CYS A 570 -5.59 13.28 -2.36
C CYS A 570 -4.68 14.40 -2.88
N SER A 571 -3.45 14.06 -3.28
CA SER A 571 -2.38 15.04 -3.53
C SER A 571 -2.64 15.97 -4.71
N ALA A 572 -3.41 15.54 -5.73
CA ALA A 572 -3.79 16.36 -6.88
C ALA A 572 -5.07 17.17 -6.65
N LEU A 573 -5.76 17.02 -5.53
CA LEU A 573 -7.05 17.68 -5.28
C LEU A 573 -6.86 19.20 -5.16
N GLU A 574 -7.35 19.93 -6.15
CA GLU A 574 -7.20 21.38 -6.24
C GLU A 574 -8.42 22.14 -5.72
N PHE A 575 -9.62 21.58 -5.97
CA PHE A 575 -10.88 22.27 -5.66
C PHE A 575 -11.88 21.32 -5.02
N VAL A 576 -12.54 21.80 -3.96
CA VAL A 576 -13.69 21.12 -3.33
C VAL A 576 -14.83 22.10 -3.21
N THR A 577 -16.04 21.68 -3.62
CA THR A 577 -17.25 22.45 -3.38
C THR A 577 -18.16 21.69 -2.44
N VAL A 578 -18.54 22.29 -1.31
CA VAL A 578 -19.52 21.74 -0.35
C VAL A 578 -20.79 22.59 -0.41
N GLU A 579 -21.81 22.06 -1.10
CA GLU A 579 -23.06 22.81 -1.30
C GLU A 579 -23.97 22.83 -0.08
N GLY A 580 -23.86 21.81 0.80
CA GLY A 580 -24.71 21.67 1.98
C GLY A 580 -24.43 22.73 3.05
N THR A 581 -25.50 23.29 3.61
CA THR A 581 -25.41 24.27 4.73
C THR A 581 -25.21 23.63 6.09
N SER A 582 -25.46 22.32 6.22
CA SER A 582 -25.34 21.55 7.47
C SER A 582 -24.30 20.44 7.41
N THR A 583 -23.52 20.38 6.33
CA THR A 583 -22.50 19.36 6.12
C THR A 583 -21.39 19.50 7.16
N THR A 584 -21.23 18.49 8.00
CA THR A 584 -20.08 18.35 8.91
C THR A 584 -18.92 17.73 8.17
N VAL A 585 -17.68 18.08 8.57
CA VAL A 585 -16.43 17.54 8.01
C VAL A 585 -15.65 16.91 9.15
N GLY A 586 -15.28 15.65 8.98
CA GLY A 586 -14.54 14.87 9.97
C GLY A 586 -13.09 15.29 10.11
N GLU A 587 -12.42 14.75 11.11
CA GLU A 587 -11.03 15.06 11.40
C GLU A 587 -10.12 14.69 10.22
N GLN A 588 -9.14 15.56 9.94
CA GLN A 588 -8.13 15.35 8.89
C GLN A 588 -8.72 15.02 7.49
N ALA A 589 -9.98 15.39 7.22
CA ALA A 589 -10.65 15.02 5.98
C ALA A 589 -9.87 15.41 4.72
N PHE A 590 -9.13 16.53 4.72
CA PHE A 590 -8.30 17.03 3.62
C PHE A 590 -6.80 17.06 3.94
N TYR A 591 -6.36 16.31 4.95
CA TYR A 591 -4.94 16.24 5.29
C TYR A 591 -4.14 15.59 4.15
N GLY A 592 -2.97 16.17 3.81
CA GLY A 592 -2.13 15.67 2.71
C GLY A 592 -2.63 16.00 1.30
N CYS A 593 -3.67 16.84 1.15
CA CYS A 593 -4.09 17.40 -0.14
C CYS A 593 -3.18 18.57 -0.53
N ALA A 594 -1.97 18.24 -1.02
CA ALA A 594 -0.92 19.22 -1.24
C ALA A 594 -1.27 20.31 -2.29
N SER A 595 -2.15 19.98 -3.24
CA SER A 595 -2.60 20.91 -4.30
C SER A 595 -3.85 21.70 -3.93
N LEU A 596 -4.46 21.47 -2.76
CA LEU A 596 -5.75 22.10 -2.40
C LEU A 596 -5.65 23.60 -2.28
N GLY A 597 -6.10 24.27 -3.33
CA GLY A 597 -6.05 25.72 -3.44
C GLY A 597 -7.25 26.45 -2.83
N ASN A 598 -8.45 25.83 -2.89
CA ASN A 598 -9.67 26.45 -2.39
C ASN A 598 -10.78 25.46 -2.09
N VAL A 599 -11.54 25.72 -1.00
CA VAL A 599 -12.77 25.01 -0.65
C VAL A 599 -13.95 25.97 -0.72
N VAL A 600 -14.91 25.72 -1.61
CA VAL A 600 -16.13 26.52 -1.70
C VAL A 600 -17.14 25.99 -0.69
N VAL A 601 -17.52 26.83 0.28
CA VAL A 601 -18.43 26.43 1.39
C VAL A 601 -19.55 27.43 1.56
N GLN A 602 -20.65 27.00 2.17
CA GLN A 602 -21.78 27.88 2.47
C GLN A 602 -21.47 28.74 3.69
N ARG A 603 -22.05 29.97 3.71
CA ARG A 603 -21.94 30.85 4.86
C ARG A 603 -22.56 30.20 6.10
N GLU A 604 -21.90 30.35 7.25
CA GLU A 604 -22.37 29.81 8.54
C GLU A 604 -22.55 28.27 8.56
N SER A 605 -21.80 27.52 7.70
CA SER A 605 -21.80 26.06 7.68
C SER A 605 -20.71 25.46 8.59
N PRO A 606 -20.90 24.21 9.08
CA PRO A 606 -19.84 23.48 9.78
C PRO A 606 -18.60 23.30 8.92
N ALA A 607 -18.75 23.09 7.62
CA ALA A 607 -17.63 22.96 6.68
C ALA A 607 -16.77 24.24 6.61
N ARG A 608 -17.35 25.41 6.78
CA ARG A 608 -16.59 26.68 6.89
C ARG A 608 -15.76 26.74 8.17
N GLU A 609 -16.34 26.34 9.31
CA GLU A 609 -15.58 26.32 10.57
C GLU A 609 -14.43 25.31 10.50
N TYR A 610 -14.66 24.15 9.93
CA TYR A 610 -13.58 23.16 9.66
C TYR A 610 -12.42 23.79 8.84
N CYS A 611 -12.72 24.46 7.72
CA CYS A 611 -11.69 25.12 6.91
C CYS A 611 -10.89 26.15 7.72
N LYS A 612 -11.58 26.92 8.57
CA LYS A 612 -10.96 27.95 9.40
C LYS A 612 -10.05 27.32 10.49
N GLU A 613 -10.50 26.25 11.15
CA GLU A 613 -9.75 25.57 12.20
C GLU A 613 -8.52 24.87 11.65
N ASN A 614 -8.59 24.33 10.42
CA ASN A 614 -7.50 23.64 9.75
C ASN A 614 -6.66 24.53 8.82
N GLY A 615 -6.87 25.85 8.82
CA GLY A 615 -6.07 26.81 8.05
C GLY A 615 -6.25 26.69 6.53
N LEU A 616 -7.34 26.06 6.04
CA LEU A 616 -7.61 25.89 4.62
C LEU A 616 -8.14 27.19 4.00
N THR A 617 -7.72 27.47 2.78
CA THR A 617 -8.30 28.56 1.98
C THR A 617 -9.72 28.23 1.58
N TYR A 618 -10.66 29.13 1.84
CA TYR A 618 -12.06 28.90 1.47
C TYR A 618 -12.71 30.16 0.91
N SER A 619 -13.80 29.96 0.15
CA SER A 619 -14.61 31.02 -0.43
C SER A 619 -16.12 30.67 -0.37
N TYR A 620 -16.95 31.60 -0.82
CA TYR A 620 -18.40 31.41 -0.86
C TYR A 620 -18.89 31.39 -2.32
N PRO A 621 -20.01 30.68 -2.63
CA PRO A 621 -20.52 30.58 -3.99
C PRO A 621 -20.84 31.96 -4.64
N ASP A 622 -21.19 32.94 -3.81
CA ASP A 622 -21.59 34.29 -4.22
C ASP A 622 -20.45 35.33 -4.13
N SER A 623 -19.23 34.90 -3.78
CA SER A 623 -18.07 35.78 -3.63
C SER A 623 -17.01 35.51 -4.70
N ASN A 624 -16.38 36.57 -5.17
CA ASN A 624 -15.20 36.47 -6.03
C ASN A 624 -13.90 36.34 -5.20
N ASP A 625 -14.02 36.14 -3.88
CA ASP A 625 -12.88 36.08 -2.94
C ASP A 625 -12.08 34.78 -3.04
N TRP A 626 -12.64 33.75 -3.72
CA TRP A 626 -11.95 32.48 -4.02
C TRP A 626 -10.66 32.64 -4.82
N LEU A 627 -10.51 33.78 -5.50
CA LEU A 627 -9.31 34.07 -6.28
C LEU A 627 -8.06 34.33 -5.41
N GLY A 628 -8.18 34.53 -4.07
CA GLY A 628 -7.05 34.69 -3.15
C GLY A 628 -6.03 35.80 -3.50
N VAL A 629 -6.24 36.49 -4.61
CA VAL A 629 -5.34 37.47 -5.16
C VAL A 629 -5.82 38.87 -4.75
N PRO A 630 -4.98 39.70 -4.11
CA PRO A 630 -5.32 41.08 -3.87
C PRO A 630 -5.81 41.74 -5.18
N GLN A 631 -6.86 42.55 -5.11
CA GLN A 631 -7.50 43.16 -6.31
C GLN A 631 -6.52 43.86 -7.29
N ALA A 632 -5.32 44.19 -6.84
CA ALA A 632 -4.28 44.82 -7.63
C ALA A 632 -3.52 43.90 -8.61
N ASN A 633 -3.62 42.57 -8.44
CA ASN A 633 -2.95 41.56 -9.26
C ASN A 633 -3.92 40.63 -10.02
N ARG A 634 -5.17 41.05 -10.19
CA ARG A 634 -6.07 40.38 -11.13
C ARG A 634 -5.53 40.54 -12.55
N VAL A 635 -4.69 39.63 -12.96
CA VAL A 635 -4.71 39.17 -14.34
C VAL A 635 -6.04 38.46 -14.48
N ASP A 636 -6.87 38.88 -15.42
CA ASP A 636 -8.05 38.09 -15.84
C ASP A 636 -7.57 36.72 -16.35
N ASN A 637 -7.25 35.83 -15.42
CA ASN A 637 -7.37 34.41 -15.67
C ASN A 637 -8.87 34.07 -15.57
N LYS A 638 -9.62 34.54 -16.58
CA LYS A 638 -10.60 33.67 -17.16
C LYS A 638 -9.80 32.38 -17.43
N MET A 639 -10.05 31.28 -16.71
CA MET A 639 -10.06 30.00 -17.39
C MET A 639 -10.88 30.29 -18.64
N ASP A 640 -10.26 30.23 -19.81
CA ASP A 640 -10.99 30.27 -21.05
C ASP A 640 -11.85 29.01 -21.05
N LEU A 641 -13.03 29.09 -20.40
CA LEU A 641 -14.10 28.14 -20.62
C LEU A 641 -14.36 28.23 -22.11
N GLN A 642 -14.08 27.14 -22.82
CA GLN A 642 -14.37 27.04 -24.24
C GLN A 642 -15.84 27.37 -24.44
N ASP A 643 -16.16 28.16 -25.45
CA ASP A 643 -17.56 28.37 -25.77
C ASP A 643 -18.17 27.06 -26.30
N ASP A 644 -19.48 26.91 -26.19
CA ASP A 644 -20.18 25.67 -26.55
C ASP A 644 -19.95 25.27 -28.02
N ASP A 645 -19.74 26.21 -28.94
CA ASP A 645 -19.43 25.90 -30.34
C ASP A 645 -18.05 25.30 -30.49
N GLN A 646 -17.03 25.84 -29.81
CA GLN A 646 -15.67 25.30 -29.80
C GLN A 646 -15.64 23.92 -29.13
N LEU A 647 -16.31 23.78 -28.01
CA LEU A 647 -16.41 22.51 -27.28
C LEU A 647 -17.08 21.42 -28.11
N PHE A 648 -18.17 21.73 -28.83
CA PHE A 648 -18.80 20.82 -29.76
C PHE A 648 -17.82 20.34 -30.86
N GLU A 649 -17.05 21.24 -31.47
CA GLU A 649 -16.09 20.88 -32.49
C GLU A 649 -14.96 19.98 -31.96
N GLU A 650 -14.45 20.23 -30.76
CA GLU A 650 -13.40 19.45 -30.12
C GLU A 650 -13.91 18.06 -29.69
N LEU A 651 -15.11 17.98 -29.09
CA LEU A 651 -15.74 16.69 -28.78
C LEU A 651 -16.05 15.88 -30.05
N SER A 652 -16.53 16.53 -31.09
CA SER A 652 -16.78 15.90 -32.39
C SER A 652 -15.50 15.38 -33.03
N ALA A 653 -14.38 16.12 -32.91
CA ALA A 653 -13.08 15.67 -33.38
C ALA A 653 -12.57 14.47 -32.58
N SER A 654 -12.68 14.50 -31.24
CA SER A 654 -12.30 13.39 -30.37
C SER A 654 -13.15 12.13 -30.66
N TYR A 655 -14.47 12.27 -30.75
CA TYR A 655 -15.37 11.20 -31.14
C TYR A 655 -14.99 10.59 -32.51
N GLY A 656 -14.63 11.44 -33.48
CA GLY A 656 -14.25 11.02 -34.82
C GLY A 656 -12.97 10.15 -34.90
N LEU A 657 -12.13 10.16 -33.85
CA LEU A 657 -10.95 9.29 -33.79
C LEU A 657 -11.28 7.86 -33.37
N LEU A 658 -12.38 7.66 -32.64
CA LEU A 658 -12.73 6.36 -32.05
C LEU A 658 -12.85 5.23 -33.07
N ASP A 659 -13.52 5.47 -34.20
CA ASP A 659 -13.68 4.47 -35.25
C ASP A 659 -12.35 4.04 -35.85
N GLY A 660 -11.44 5.01 -36.11
CA GLY A 660 -10.12 4.72 -36.64
C GLY A 660 -9.28 3.88 -35.67
N PHE A 661 -9.37 4.12 -34.38
CA PHE A 661 -8.69 3.30 -33.38
C PHE A 661 -9.32 1.91 -33.26
N HIS A 662 -10.66 1.83 -33.26
CA HIS A 662 -11.38 0.56 -33.24
C HIS A 662 -11.00 -0.34 -34.40
N GLU A 663 -10.98 0.20 -35.64
CA GLU A 663 -10.61 -0.52 -36.83
C GLU A 663 -9.15 -1.02 -36.79
N GLN A 664 -8.21 -0.21 -36.31
CA GLN A 664 -6.81 -0.56 -36.16
C GLN A 664 -6.58 -1.67 -35.13
N ILE A 665 -7.27 -1.59 -33.96
CA ILE A 665 -7.22 -2.66 -32.95
C ILE A 665 -7.74 -3.97 -33.56
N SER A 666 -8.85 -3.93 -34.27
CA SER A 666 -9.47 -5.09 -34.89
C SER A 666 -8.58 -5.71 -35.98
N ALA A 667 -7.85 -4.88 -36.73
CA ALA A 667 -6.87 -5.33 -37.70
C ALA A 667 -5.68 -6.04 -37.01
N ILE A 668 -5.10 -5.46 -35.98
CA ILE A 668 -4.01 -6.05 -35.19
C ILE A 668 -4.45 -7.38 -34.56
N ALA A 669 -5.65 -7.46 -34.01
CA ALA A 669 -6.21 -8.67 -33.42
C ALA A 669 -6.36 -9.80 -34.46
N THR A 670 -6.76 -9.46 -35.70
CA THR A 670 -6.88 -10.41 -36.80
C THR A 670 -5.50 -10.90 -37.22
N GLU A 671 -4.56 -10.00 -37.43
CA GLU A 671 -3.17 -10.33 -37.81
C GLU A 671 -2.46 -11.16 -36.74
N PHE A 672 -2.74 -10.90 -35.44
CA PHE A 672 -2.22 -11.70 -34.31
C PHE A 672 -2.62 -13.17 -34.44
N SER A 673 -3.87 -13.45 -34.82
CA SER A 673 -4.35 -14.82 -35.04
C SER A 673 -3.65 -15.53 -36.18
N ASP A 674 -3.10 -14.80 -37.13
CA ASP A 674 -2.44 -15.32 -38.36
C ASP A 674 -0.90 -15.28 -38.27
N ALA A 675 -0.31 -14.73 -37.22
CA ALA A 675 1.13 -14.57 -37.02
C ALA A 675 1.83 -15.93 -36.91
N LEU A 676 2.90 -16.14 -37.68
CA LEU A 676 3.60 -17.43 -37.78
C LEU A 676 4.99 -17.44 -37.12
N GLY A 677 5.47 -16.31 -36.58
CA GLY A 677 6.81 -16.25 -36.00
C GLY A 677 7.10 -15.01 -35.16
N VAL A 678 8.22 -15.06 -34.43
CA VAL A 678 8.63 -14.02 -33.48
C VAL A 678 8.82 -12.65 -34.15
N ASP A 679 9.26 -12.62 -35.40
CA ASP A 679 9.46 -11.35 -36.13
C ASP A 679 8.11 -10.68 -36.43
N ASP A 680 7.09 -11.46 -36.83
CA ASP A 680 5.73 -10.99 -37.12
C ASP A 680 5.09 -10.48 -35.81
N LEU A 681 5.21 -11.24 -34.70
CA LEU A 681 4.70 -10.87 -33.38
C LEU A 681 5.38 -9.62 -32.83
N THR A 682 6.68 -9.46 -33.11
CA THR A 682 7.43 -8.26 -32.69
C THR A 682 6.95 -7.02 -33.43
N ASP A 683 6.66 -7.11 -34.72
CA ASP A 683 6.08 -6.02 -35.49
C ASP A 683 4.68 -5.68 -35.02
N LEU A 684 3.82 -6.67 -34.82
CA LEU A 684 2.46 -6.49 -34.27
C LEU A 684 2.47 -5.83 -32.88
N ARG A 685 3.33 -6.30 -31.99
CA ARG A 685 3.52 -5.69 -30.68
C ARG A 685 3.90 -4.20 -30.76
N ASN A 686 4.88 -3.88 -31.63
CA ASN A 686 5.35 -2.50 -31.76
C ASN A 686 4.24 -1.58 -32.30
N ARG A 687 3.45 -2.08 -33.28
CA ARG A 687 2.28 -1.38 -33.82
C ARG A 687 1.19 -1.21 -32.76
N ALA A 688 0.92 -2.24 -31.95
CA ALA A 688 -0.03 -2.19 -30.85
C ALA A 688 0.40 -1.18 -29.78
N MET A 689 1.66 -1.16 -29.38
CA MET A 689 2.21 -0.18 -28.42
C MET A 689 2.18 1.25 -28.98
N ASP A 690 2.39 1.43 -30.29
CA ASP A 690 2.28 2.75 -30.89
C ASP A 690 0.83 3.23 -30.93
N LEU A 691 -0.10 2.35 -31.27
CA LEU A 691 -1.53 2.63 -31.23
C LEU A 691 -2.03 2.91 -29.80
N GLN A 692 -1.54 2.17 -28.81
CA GLN A 692 -1.83 2.42 -27.39
C GLN A 692 -1.43 3.83 -26.97
N ARG A 693 -0.25 4.29 -27.38
CA ARG A 693 0.21 5.68 -27.11
C ARG A 693 -0.66 6.72 -27.81
N GLN A 694 -1.13 6.44 -29.02
CA GLN A 694 -2.02 7.36 -29.74
C GLN A 694 -3.39 7.47 -29.06
N ILE A 695 -3.96 6.35 -28.62
CA ILE A 695 -5.22 6.31 -27.86
C ILE A 695 -5.08 7.08 -26.54
N ALA A 696 -3.99 6.84 -25.80
CA ALA A 696 -3.71 7.56 -24.56
C ALA A 696 -3.59 9.07 -24.79
N SER A 697 -2.85 9.48 -25.82
CA SER A 697 -2.72 10.91 -26.17
C SER A 697 -4.05 11.56 -26.57
N ALA A 698 -4.94 10.82 -27.23
CA ALA A 698 -6.27 11.32 -27.60
C ALA A 698 -7.19 11.43 -26.36
N ALA A 699 -7.10 10.47 -25.44
CA ALA A 699 -7.80 10.52 -24.16
C ALA A 699 -7.31 11.70 -23.29
N ASP A 700 -5.99 11.92 -23.20
CA ASP A 700 -5.39 13.07 -22.48
C ASP A 700 -5.82 14.41 -23.10
N ALA A 701 -5.94 14.48 -24.43
CA ALA A 701 -6.46 15.67 -25.11
C ALA A 701 -7.93 15.93 -24.75
N LEU A 702 -8.78 14.89 -24.71
CA LEU A 702 -10.16 14.99 -24.27
C LEU A 702 -10.27 15.41 -22.80
N ASP A 703 -9.40 14.90 -21.94
CA ASP A 703 -9.35 15.22 -20.51
C ASP A 703 -8.87 16.67 -20.26
N SER A 704 -8.09 17.23 -21.16
CA SER A 704 -7.63 18.63 -21.10
C SER A 704 -8.70 19.67 -21.45
N LEU A 705 -9.87 19.24 -21.96
CA LEU A 705 -10.96 20.16 -22.30
C LEU A 705 -11.57 20.77 -21.03
N SER A 706 -11.53 22.09 -20.95
CA SER A 706 -12.12 22.85 -19.85
C SER A 706 -13.62 23.03 -20.08
N ILE A 707 -14.42 22.11 -19.53
CA ILE A 707 -15.90 22.09 -19.66
C ILE A 707 -16.52 22.66 -18.38
N ALA A 708 -17.42 23.63 -18.51
CA ALA A 708 -18.21 24.11 -17.38
C ALA A 708 -19.12 22.98 -16.85
N ILE A 709 -19.26 22.86 -15.53
CA ILE A 709 -20.07 21.80 -14.88
C ILE A 709 -21.53 21.82 -15.35
N ASP A 710 -22.05 23.00 -15.72
CA ASP A 710 -23.40 23.22 -16.26
C ASP A 710 -23.45 23.19 -17.79
N SER A 711 -22.35 22.85 -18.47
CA SER A 711 -22.34 22.68 -19.91
C SER A 711 -23.17 21.48 -20.33
N PRO A 712 -24.00 21.63 -21.38
CA PRO A 712 -24.79 20.51 -21.92
C PRO A 712 -23.92 19.39 -22.51
N TYR A 713 -22.62 19.60 -22.64
CA TYR A 713 -21.65 18.64 -23.22
C TYR A 713 -20.90 17.79 -22.20
N VAL A 714 -21.14 17.97 -20.89
CA VAL A 714 -20.48 17.19 -19.84
C VAL A 714 -20.70 15.68 -20.04
N ASP A 715 -21.95 15.26 -20.20
CA ASP A 715 -22.31 13.84 -20.40
C ASP A 715 -21.68 13.27 -21.69
N THR A 716 -21.63 14.09 -22.75
CA THR A 716 -21.02 13.69 -24.03
C THR A 716 -19.51 13.45 -23.88
N ARG A 717 -18.79 14.33 -23.16
CA ARG A 717 -17.36 14.12 -22.86
C ARG A 717 -17.12 12.81 -22.12
N PHE A 718 -17.92 12.55 -21.08
CA PHE A 718 -17.79 11.32 -20.29
C PHE A 718 -18.07 10.08 -21.13
N ALA A 719 -19.12 10.09 -21.95
CA ALA A 719 -19.44 8.97 -22.83
C ALA A 719 -18.28 8.69 -23.83
N ILE A 720 -17.63 9.72 -24.38
CA ILE A 720 -16.47 9.56 -25.25
C ILE A 720 -15.26 9.01 -24.46
N ALA A 721 -15.01 9.49 -23.24
CA ALA A 721 -13.93 9.02 -22.38
C ALA A 721 -14.08 7.52 -22.04
N GLU A 722 -15.29 7.05 -21.73
CA GLU A 722 -15.57 5.62 -21.52
C GLU A 722 -15.18 4.76 -22.74
N LEU A 723 -15.50 5.24 -23.94
CA LEU A 723 -15.13 4.51 -25.16
C LEU A 723 -13.61 4.46 -25.39
N TYR A 724 -12.88 5.52 -25.02
CA TYR A 724 -11.41 5.47 -25.02
C TYR A 724 -10.88 4.43 -24.02
N ASN A 725 -11.48 4.31 -22.85
CA ASN A 725 -11.10 3.28 -21.87
C ASN A 725 -11.33 1.86 -22.40
N ASP A 726 -12.42 1.62 -23.13
CA ASP A 726 -12.67 0.32 -23.77
C ASP A 726 -11.60 -0.01 -24.83
N LEU A 727 -11.22 0.98 -25.64
CA LEU A 727 -10.16 0.81 -26.64
C LEU A 727 -8.80 0.55 -25.97
N MET A 728 -8.49 1.24 -24.87
CA MET A 728 -7.25 1.01 -24.09
C MET A 728 -7.19 -0.38 -23.48
N LYS A 729 -8.28 -0.91 -22.93
CA LYS A 729 -8.34 -2.28 -22.41
C LYS A 729 -8.05 -3.30 -23.53
N ARG A 730 -8.70 -3.16 -24.66
CA ARG A 730 -8.54 -4.05 -25.82
C ARG A 730 -7.11 -4.06 -26.34
N ILE A 731 -6.50 -2.89 -26.54
CA ILE A 731 -5.13 -2.81 -27.06
C ILE A 731 -4.10 -3.33 -26.04
N SER A 732 -4.31 -3.11 -24.73
CA SER A 732 -3.44 -3.63 -23.67
C SER A 732 -3.42 -5.15 -23.65
N VAL A 733 -4.58 -5.81 -23.80
CA VAL A 733 -4.64 -7.28 -23.90
C VAL A 733 -3.84 -7.80 -25.11
N LEU A 734 -3.90 -7.11 -26.25
CA LEU A 734 -3.12 -7.50 -27.45
C LEU A 734 -1.62 -7.31 -27.27
N VAL A 735 -1.19 -6.23 -26.62
CA VAL A 735 0.24 -6.00 -26.29
C VAL A 735 0.75 -7.11 -25.37
N ASP A 736 -0.01 -7.45 -24.33
CA ASP A 736 0.35 -8.52 -23.39
C ASP A 736 0.39 -9.89 -24.09
N ALA A 737 -0.58 -10.19 -24.95
CA ALA A 737 -0.63 -11.43 -25.70
C ALA A 737 0.59 -11.56 -26.65
N CYS A 738 0.95 -10.48 -27.36
CA CYS A 738 2.15 -10.47 -28.19
C CYS A 738 3.44 -10.70 -27.37
N ASN A 739 3.56 -10.08 -26.19
CA ASN A 739 4.71 -10.26 -25.31
C ASN A 739 4.83 -11.70 -24.81
N ALA A 740 3.73 -12.30 -24.37
CA ALA A 740 3.70 -13.69 -23.89
C ALA A 740 4.03 -14.69 -25.00
N ASP A 741 3.47 -14.51 -26.18
CA ASP A 741 3.73 -15.40 -27.32
C ASP A 741 5.18 -15.28 -27.83
N ILE A 742 5.75 -14.09 -27.87
CA ILE A 742 7.19 -13.87 -28.14
C ILE A 742 8.05 -14.58 -27.07
N ALA A 743 7.63 -14.64 -25.85
CA ALA A 743 8.32 -15.35 -24.75
C ALA A 743 8.11 -16.88 -24.82
N GLY A 744 7.20 -17.37 -25.66
CA GLY A 744 6.79 -18.77 -25.75
C GLY A 744 5.90 -19.22 -24.60
N GLU A 745 5.17 -18.31 -23.99
CA GLU A 745 4.21 -18.54 -22.92
C GLU A 745 2.80 -18.82 -23.45
N ASP A 746 1.94 -19.43 -22.63
CA ASP A 746 0.54 -19.68 -23.00
C ASP A 746 -0.28 -18.38 -22.92
N VAL A 747 -0.76 -17.92 -24.07
CA VAL A 747 -1.55 -16.68 -24.20
C VAL A 747 -3.04 -16.85 -23.87
N SER A 748 -3.52 -18.09 -23.67
CA SER A 748 -4.95 -18.36 -23.49
C SER A 748 -5.56 -17.64 -22.30
N GLY A 749 -4.81 -17.54 -21.19
CA GLY A 749 -5.22 -16.80 -19.99
C GLY A 749 -5.27 -15.28 -20.19
N ILE A 750 -4.43 -14.75 -21.07
CA ILE A 750 -4.37 -13.30 -21.36
C ILE A 750 -5.55 -12.90 -22.27
N LEU A 751 -5.80 -13.66 -23.31
CA LEU A 751 -6.87 -13.37 -24.27
C LEU A 751 -8.28 -13.42 -23.66
N VAL A 752 -8.46 -14.09 -22.52
CA VAL A 752 -9.74 -14.13 -21.81
C VAL A 752 -9.91 -13.05 -20.73
N ARG A 753 -8.92 -12.19 -20.51
CA ARG A 753 -9.00 -11.14 -19.46
C ARG A 753 -10.14 -10.15 -19.68
N ASP A 754 -10.53 -9.91 -20.92
CA ASP A 754 -11.63 -9.02 -21.30
C ASP A 754 -12.89 -9.81 -21.77
N ASN A 755 -13.08 -11.03 -21.29
CA ASN A 755 -14.25 -11.83 -21.63
C ASN A 755 -15.45 -11.55 -20.71
N GLY A 756 -16.61 -11.36 -21.34
CA GLY A 756 -17.92 -11.21 -20.70
C GLY A 756 -18.96 -12.20 -21.22
N PRO A 757 -20.21 -12.09 -20.81
CA PRO A 757 -21.29 -12.87 -21.41
C PRO A 757 -21.42 -12.54 -22.89
N ALA A 758 -21.64 -13.56 -23.73
CA ALA A 758 -21.81 -13.37 -25.18
C ALA A 758 -22.98 -12.43 -25.48
N ASP A 759 -22.75 -11.47 -26.39
CA ASP A 759 -23.79 -10.61 -26.94
C ASP A 759 -24.68 -11.36 -27.94
N GLU A 760 -25.62 -10.67 -28.56
CA GLU A 760 -26.54 -11.22 -29.56
C GLU A 760 -25.82 -11.69 -30.86
N HIS A 761 -24.59 -11.25 -31.10
CA HIS A 761 -23.74 -11.64 -32.21
C HIS A 761 -22.72 -12.72 -31.84
N GLY A 762 -22.68 -13.13 -30.56
CA GLY A 762 -21.77 -14.16 -30.05
C GLY A 762 -20.39 -13.66 -29.68
N HIS A 763 -20.17 -12.34 -29.61
CA HIS A 763 -18.93 -11.75 -29.08
C HIS A 763 -18.87 -11.93 -27.58
N THR A 764 -17.71 -12.23 -27.05
CA THR A 764 -17.47 -12.41 -25.59
C THR A 764 -16.52 -11.38 -25.01
N ASN A 765 -15.87 -10.56 -25.84
CA ASN A 765 -14.99 -9.48 -25.38
C ASN A 765 -15.81 -8.34 -24.78
N ALA A 766 -15.69 -8.12 -23.48
CA ALA A 766 -16.55 -7.21 -22.73
C ALA A 766 -16.38 -5.75 -23.15
N SER A 767 -15.14 -5.27 -23.36
CA SER A 767 -14.88 -3.91 -23.83
C SER A 767 -15.37 -3.67 -25.26
N LEU A 768 -15.28 -4.68 -26.13
CA LEU A 768 -15.81 -4.60 -27.49
C LEU A 768 -17.32 -4.46 -27.46
N ILE A 769 -18.01 -5.30 -26.67
CA ILE A 769 -19.47 -5.27 -26.53
C ILE A 769 -19.92 -3.92 -25.97
N HIS A 770 -19.24 -3.42 -24.94
CA HIS A 770 -19.57 -2.12 -24.34
C HIS A 770 -19.35 -0.98 -25.36
N TYR A 771 -18.23 -0.99 -26.07
CA TYR A 771 -17.92 -0.03 -27.12
C TYR A 771 -19.02 0.01 -28.19
N GLU A 772 -19.36 -1.14 -28.80
CA GLU A 772 -20.38 -1.23 -29.85
C GLU A 772 -21.76 -0.81 -29.38
N GLN A 773 -22.13 -1.07 -28.13
CA GLN A 773 -23.43 -0.69 -27.56
C GLN A 773 -23.54 0.81 -27.26
N ASN A 774 -22.45 1.49 -26.96
CA ASN A 774 -22.45 2.89 -26.51
C ASN A 774 -21.90 3.87 -27.55
N TYR A 775 -21.25 3.41 -28.61
CA TYR A 775 -20.62 4.26 -29.63
C TYR A 775 -21.60 5.32 -30.20
N GLU A 776 -22.76 4.91 -30.71
CA GLU A 776 -23.73 5.86 -31.27
C GLU A 776 -24.36 6.77 -30.21
N LYS A 777 -24.37 6.36 -28.93
CA LYS A 777 -24.92 7.19 -27.85
C LYS A 777 -23.97 8.30 -27.43
N ALA A 778 -22.65 8.09 -27.58
CA ALA A 778 -21.62 9.06 -27.25
C ALA A 778 -21.44 10.15 -28.32
N LYS A 779 -22.17 10.08 -29.44
CA LYS A 779 -22.05 11.02 -30.54
C LYS A 779 -22.46 12.42 -30.11
N PRO A 780 -21.58 13.44 -30.25
CA PRO A 780 -21.95 14.82 -29.94
C PRO A 780 -23.09 15.33 -30.80
N ASP A 781 -24.10 15.92 -30.18
CA ASP A 781 -25.17 16.64 -30.86
C ASP A 781 -25.01 18.14 -30.65
N LYS A 782 -25.10 18.95 -31.70
CA LYS A 782 -25.04 20.40 -31.58
C LYS A 782 -26.30 20.92 -30.92
N ILE A 783 -26.19 21.48 -29.70
CA ILE A 783 -27.29 21.98 -28.86
C ILE A 783 -27.57 23.47 -29.12
#